data_11d716915d8c9cee138bb1b8ff29d156
#
_entry.id   11d716915d8c9cee138bb1b8ff29d156
#
_cell.length_a   1.000
_cell.length_b   1.000
_cell.length_c   1.000
_cell.angle_alpha   90.00
_cell.angle_beta   90.00
_cell.angle_gamma   90.00
#
_symmetry.space_group_name_H-M   'P 1'
#
loop_
_entity.id
_entity.type
_entity.pdbx_description
1 polymer ?
#
loop_
_entity_poly.entity_id
_entity_poly.type
_entity_poly.pdbx_seq_one_letter_code
_entity_poly.pdbx_strand_id
1 'polypeptide(L)'
;MRNIHKVFRFIWLLSCFICCFPLANYAYSLRQFSNKNGLSNSAILSLHQDHQGVIWIGSCDGLNVFDGTRIQVYTPVYSSETLLSGNLINHIMEAEENVLWIQTNYGLDRLDTKHQICQSFPDFKDNNYITKSDDNELFIVKDDGYLYHYQREKQDFRKLEVPPVAFEHVLSTIIDENNILWIFTSDHDTRSYQIHKTDQGVTLTPNNLFKHTGKLLWAFAEDHLVYFIDDTYSLYEYNFNNQQEYYIADLKTEIESRGEVSSIIKQQNDYYIGFKSSGLILLKYMTDQKVKYQMQSTEIHSGIFCLMKDKFQDIVWIGTDGQGVYMYFNDAFSITNTLLDTPVYQINNPIRALYCDEEQTLWIGTKGGGIVRINNYSSDKEPLTSFNRISAANSTLTDNAVYCFAPGATGKLWIGTENGINYYSYQSKQLKEFPVVADNKKVKYVHSINELNDTTLWVSTVGEGIVKVILNNTGSSPVVKSATRIVLDKGRMASNYFFTSFQESDSILWFGNRGYGAYRLNVETGEMTPYKFDDVVKSQTANDIFAIYKNGKGYWLGTSSGLLHLNQDYSHRHDRADLFSNNTVHGILEDQQNNLWISTNQGLVRFNPQTNTGQTYGRENGLEVTEFSDGAFYKDLRTGTLFFGGTNGFVAIKPNTYRMTDYMPQISLKGLSIFGKEYNIYDFLHKKKEKEILQLDYSQNFFCINFMAVDYINGNNYSYSYKLDEVSNQWIESGTSASAVFSNLPPGQYTLLVKYRNNMNGKESEPQTLLIQITPPWYLSIWAYIFYFIIIALLC
;
A
#
# COMPACT_ATOMS: atom_id res chain seq x y z
N MET A 1 -26.92 -9.93 -54.30
CA MET A 1 -25.97 -8.91 -53.77
C MET A 1 -26.48 -8.11 -52.55
N ARG A 2 -27.78 -7.86 -52.37
CA ARG A 2 -28.31 -7.09 -51.20
C ARG A 2 -28.24 -7.82 -49.86
N ASN A 3 -28.19 -9.15 -49.83
CA ASN A 3 -28.14 -9.93 -48.58
C ASN A 3 -26.70 -10.13 -48.08
N ILE A 4 -25.68 -10.09 -48.92
CA ILE A 4 -24.27 -10.23 -48.54
C ILE A 4 -23.78 -8.95 -47.82
N HIS A 5 -24.26 -7.77 -48.23
CA HIS A 5 -23.94 -6.52 -47.52
C HIS A 5 -24.56 -6.40 -46.12
N LYS A 6 -25.72 -7.06 -45.85
CA LYS A 6 -26.30 -7.10 -44.51
C LYS A 6 -25.52 -8.03 -43.57
N VAL A 7 -25.04 -9.15 -44.09
CA VAL A 7 -24.22 -10.11 -43.29
C VAL A 7 -22.85 -9.51 -42.99
N PHE A 8 -22.22 -8.83 -43.97
CA PHE A 8 -20.95 -8.13 -43.73
C PHE A 8 -21.09 -6.94 -42.74
N ARG A 9 -22.18 -6.17 -42.79
CA ARG A 9 -22.46 -5.15 -41.78
C ARG A 9 -22.72 -5.71 -40.38
N PHE A 10 -23.38 -6.86 -40.30
CA PHE A 10 -23.65 -7.51 -39.04
C PHE A 10 -22.36 -8.12 -38.45
N ILE A 11 -21.51 -8.71 -39.26
CA ILE A 11 -20.18 -9.23 -38.84
C ILE A 11 -19.27 -8.07 -38.45
N TRP A 12 -19.30 -6.92 -39.15
CA TRP A 12 -18.53 -5.73 -38.82
C TRP A 12 -19.02 -5.06 -37.52
N LEU A 13 -20.34 -4.99 -37.31
CA LEU A 13 -20.93 -4.55 -36.05
C LEU A 13 -20.63 -5.52 -34.89
N LEU A 14 -20.62 -6.83 -35.11
CA LEU A 14 -20.25 -7.81 -34.11
C LEU A 14 -18.75 -7.76 -33.79
N SER A 15 -17.89 -7.54 -34.78
CA SER A 15 -16.46 -7.36 -34.54
C SER A 15 -16.14 -6.04 -33.80
N CYS A 16 -16.88 -4.95 -34.07
CA CYS A 16 -16.78 -3.70 -33.31
C CYS A 16 -17.34 -3.83 -31.90
N PHE A 17 -18.35 -4.67 -31.67
CA PHE A 17 -18.88 -4.93 -30.31
C PHE A 17 -17.94 -5.82 -29.48
N ILE A 18 -17.18 -6.74 -30.10
CA ILE A 18 -16.19 -7.58 -29.43
C ILE A 18 -14.89 -6.77 -29.09
N CYS A 19 -14.60 -5.68 -29.84
CA CYS A 19 -13.48 -4.78 -29.52
C CYS A 19 -13.80 -3.71 -28.48
N CYS A 20 -15.03 -3.60 -27.97
CA CYS A 20 -15.46 -2.58 -27.01
C CYS A 20 -15.70 -3.10 -25.60
N PHE A 21 -15.38 -4.36 -25.28
CA PHE A 21 -15.19 -4.72 -23.86
C PHE A 21 -13.80 -4.25 -23.46
N PRO A 22 -13.66 -3.29 -22.53
CA PRO A 22 -12.38 -3.05 -21.92
C PRO A 22 -11.98 -4.37 -21.26
N LEU A 23 -10.87 -4.98 -21.71
CA LEU A 23 -10.15 -5.95 -20.93
C LEU A 23 -9.97 -5.29 -19.56
N ALA A 24 -10.60 -5.81 -18.53
CA ALA A 24 -10.41 -5.34 -17.18
C ALA A 24 -8.94 -5.60 -16.84
N ASN A 25 -8.08 -4.63 -17.11
CA ASN A 25 -6.73 -4.61 -16.60
C ASN A 25 -6.88 -4.42 -15.09
N TYR A 26 -6.75 -5.51 -14.33
CA TYR A 26 -6.58 -5.43 -12.90
C TYR A 26 -5.24 -4.72 -12.68
N ALA A 27 -5.26 -3.51 -12.18
CA ALA A 27 -4.05 -2.83 -11.76
C ALA A 27 -3.65 -3.41 -10.42
N TYR A 28 -2.55 -4.14 -10.41
CA TYR A 28 -1.94 -4.64 -9.19
C TYR A 28 -1.01 -3.56 -8.62
N SER A 29 -0.96 -3.47 -7.31
CA SER A 29 -0.01 -2.64 -6.59
C SER A 29 1.19 -3.47 -6.15
N LEU A 30 2.38 -2.92 -6.32
CA LEU A 30 3.64 -3.55 -5.92
C LEU A 30 4.32 -2.65 -4.88
N ARG A 31 4.53 -3.20 -3.66
CA ARG A 31 5.23 -2.50 -2.58
C ARG A 31 6.52 -3.24 -2.24
N GLN A 32 7.64 -2.54 -2.20
CA GLN A 32 8.96 -3.10 -1.93
C GLN A 32 9.42 -2.79 -0.51
N PHE A 33 9.99 -3.80 0.16
CA PHE A 33 10.67 -3.69 1.44
C PHE A 33 12.13 -4.15 1.27
N SER A 34 13.07 -3.32 1.65
CA SER A 34 14.50 -3.57 1.51
C SER A 34 15.25 -3.21 2.80
N ASN A 35 16.57 -3.23 2.77
CA ASN A 35 17.40 -2.75 3.88
C ASN A 35 17.09 -1.29 4.29
N LYS A 36 16.59 -0.46 3.36
CA LYS A 36 16.12 0.91 3.66
C LYS A 36 14.90 0.93 4.60
N ASN A 37 14.14 -0.15 4.64
CA ASN A 37 12.97 -0.32 5.50
C ASN A 37 13.26 -1.12 6.77
N GLY A 38 14.54 -1.49 7.02
CA GLY A 38 14.98 -2.19 8.22
C GLY A 38 15.24 -3.68 8.06
N LEU A 39 15.18 -4.26 6.85
CA LEU A 39 15.63 -5.64 6.62
C LEU A 39 17.14 -5.77 6.88
N SER A 40 17.54 -6.86 7.51
CA SER A 40 18.95 -7.19 7.76
C SER A 40 19.74 -7.39 6.47
N ASN A 41 19.10 -7.99 5.45
CA ASN A 41 19.66 -8.20 4.12
C ASN A 41 18.57 -8.18 3.06
N SER A 42 18.91 -7.82 1.82
CA SER A 42 17.95 -7.77 0.70
C SER A 42 17.92 -9.05 -0.15
N ALA A 43 18.77 -10.07 0.13
CA ALA A 43 18.65 -11.40 -0.45
C ALA A 43 17.78 -12.27 0.48
N ILE A 44 16.56 -12.58 0.03
CA ILE A 44 15.52 -13.23 0.83
C ILE A 44 15.36 -14.68 0.38
N LEU A 45 15.70 -15.60 1.28
CA LEU A 45 15.73 -17.04 0.99
C LEU A 45 14.42 -17.73 1.33
N SER A 46 13.71 -17.28 2.37
CA SER A 46 12.48 -17.90 2.84
C SER A 46 11.48 -16.89 3.41
N LEU A 47 10.21 -17.20 3.27
CA LEU A 47 9.07 -16.44 3.80
C LEU A 47 8.12 -17.38 4.51
N HIS A 48 7.61 -16.97 5.66
CA HIS A 48 6.57 -17.70 6.38
C HIS A 48 5.62 -16.74 7.09
N GLN A 49 4.32 -17.04 7.05
CA GLN A 49 3.32 -16.32 7.83
C GLN A 49 2.83 -17.20 8.97
N ASP A 50 2.93 -16.70 10.21
CA ASP A 50 2.47 -17.43 11.37
C ASP A 50 0.94 -17.40 11.56
N HIS A 51 0.43 -18.03 12.60
CA HIS A 51 -1.00 -18.10 12.91
C HIS A 51 -1.59 -16.74 13.31
N GLN A 52 -0.77 -15.79 13.79
CA GLN A 52 -1.19 -14.40 14.11
C GLN A 52 -1.17 -13.47 12.90
N GLY A 53 -0.69 -13.97 11.75
CA GLY A 53 -0.58 -13.20 10.52
C GLY A 53 0.75 -12.47 10.35
N VAL A 54 1.70 -12.58 11.29
CA VAL A 54 3.01 -11.94 11.22
C VAL A 54 3.89 -12.63 10.16
N ILE A 55 4.60 -11.85 9.34
CA ILE A 55 5.51 -12.38 8.31
C ILE A 55 6.92 -12.53 8.88
N TRP A 56 7.41 -13.75 8.82
CA TRP A 56 8.79 -14.13 9.14
C TRP A 56 9.59 -14.21 7.85
N ILE A 57 10.71 -13.47 7.79
CA ILE A 57 11.51 -13.28 6.59
C ILE A 57 12.92 -13.77 6.86
N GLY A 58 13.29 -14.88 6.22
CA GLY A 58 14.64 -15.45 6.27
C GLY A 58 15.51 -14.85 5.16
N SER A 59 16.63 -14.28 5.56
CA SER A 59 17.58 -13.66 4.65
C SER A 59 18.97 -14.32 4.73
N CYS A 60 19.88 -13.89 3.86
CA CYS A 60 21.28 -14.30 3.92
C CYS A 60 21.99 -13.83 5.20
N ASP A 61 21.41 -12.89 5.96
CA ASP A 61 22.00 -12.32 7.16
C ASP A 61 20.95 -12.04 8.24
N GLY A 62 20.28 -13.10 8.70
CA GLY A 62 19.38 -13.08 9.85
C GLY A 62 17.92 -13.30 9.53
N LEU A 63 17.17 -13.49 10.61
CA LEU A 63 15.73 -13.63 10.63
C LEU A 63 15.09 -12.27 10.90
N ASN A 64 14.13 -11.89 10.07
CA ASN A 64 13.38 -10.64 10.21
C ASN A 64 11.91 -10.94 10.47
N VAL A 65 11.24 -10.05 11.20
CA VAL A 65 9.82 -10.15 11.53
C VAL A 65 9.13 -8.87 11.11
N PHE A 66 8.06 -8.99 10.35
CA PHE A 66 7.26 -7.87 9.88
C PHE A 66 5.81 -8.00 10.35
N ASP A 67 5.35 -7.06 11.16
CA ASP A 67 4.01 -7.01 11.75
C ASP A 67 3.04 -6.04 11.03
N GLY A 68 3.43 -5.57 9.85
CA GLY A 68 2.68 -4.55 9.08
C GLY A 68 3.06 -3.11 9.41
N THR A 69 3.77 -2.85 10.52
CA THR A 69 4.18 -1.51 10.95
C THR A 69 5.68 -1.32 10.93
N ARG A 70 6.44 -2.29 11.43
CA ARG A 70 7.90 -2.24 11.50
C ARG A 70 8.53 -3.60 11.24
N ILE A 71 9.76 -3.58 10.76
CA ILE A 71 10.61 -4.76 10.64
C ILE A 71 11.51 -4.82 11.87
N GLN A 72 11.51 -5.98 12.55
CA GLN A 72 12.39 -6.28 13.66
C GLN A 72 13.37 -7.40 13.24
N VAL A 73 14.66 -7.20 13.47
CA VAL A 73 15.71 -8.16 13.11
C VAL A 73 16.06 -9.03 14.29
N TYR A 74 16.07 -10.34 14.08
CA TYR A 74 16.61 -11.35 15.00
C TYR A 74 18.00 -11.74 14.51
N THR A 75 19.04 -11.23 15.17
CA THR A 75 20.44 -11.62 14.89
C THR A 75 21.03 -12.41 16.05
N PRO A 76 21.96 -13.35 15.84
CA PRO A 76 22.68 -14.01 16.90
C PRO A 76 23.45 -12.98 17.73
N VAL A 77 23.08 -12.80 19.00
CA VAL A 77 23.79 -11.91 19.93
C VAL A 77 24.52 -12.76 20.96
N TYR A 78 25.82 -12.57 21.06
CA TYR A 78 26.64 -13.26 22.08
C TYR A 78 26.11 -12.94 23.48
N SER A 79 25.52 -13.92 24.14
CA SER A 79 25.06 -13.90 25.53
C SER A 79 23.55 -14.02 25.82
N SER A 80 22.67 -14.30 24.85
CA SER A 80 21.24 -14.52 25.13
C SER A 80 20.82 -15.96 24.82
N GLU A 81 19.83 -16.47 25.57
CA GLU A 81 19.20 -17.79 25.33
C GLU A 81 18.33 -17.81 24.04
N THR A 82 18.27 -16.68 23.33
CA THR A 82 17.51 -16.49 22.08
C THR A 82 18.35 -16.66 20.82
N LEU A 83 19.50 -17.31 20.92
CA LEU A 83 20.46 -17.44 19.82
C LEU A 83 20.01 -18.47 18.79
N LEU A 84 19.77 -18.02 17.56
CA LEU A 84 19.75 -18.93 16.40
C LEU A 84 21.15 -19.49 16.17
N SER A 85 21.24 -20.75 15.70
CA SER A 85 22.51 -21.43 15.40
C SER A 85 23.27 -20.76 14.27
N GLY A 86 22.59 -20.05 13.36
CA GLY A 86 23.18 -19.34 12.24
C GLY A 86 22.36 -18.16 11.78
N ASN A 87 22.92 -17.37 10.87
CA ASN A 87 22.28 -16.18 10.29
C ASN A 87 21.82 -16.33 8.83
N LEU A 88 22.23 -17.38 8.14
CA LEU A 88 21.69 -17.72 6.82
C LEU A 88 20.43 -18.58 7.03
N ILE A 89 19.26 -18.00 6.72
CA ILE A 89 17.96 -18.62 7.03
C ILE A 89 17.34 -19.21 5.77
N ASN A 90 17.51 -20.51 5.58
CA ASN A 90 17.09 -21.20 4.36
C ASN A 90 15.60 -21.58 4.34
N HIS A 91 15.03 -21.92 5.50
CA HIS A 91 13.64 -22.34 5.61
C HIS A 91 13.03 -21.96 6.95
N ILE A 92 11.75 -21.61 6.97
CA ILE A 92 10.98 -21.27 8.16
C ILE A 92 9.63 -21.99 8.08
N MET A 93 9.23 -22.65 9.14
CA MET A 93 7.94 -23.35 9.26
C MET A 93 7.37 -23.23 10.67
N GLU A 94 6.09 -22.88 10.82
CA GLU A 94 5.38 -22.99 12.08
C GLU A 94 4.74 -24.39 12.18
N ALA A 95 5.24 -25.24 13.09
CA ALA A 95 4.67 -26.56 13.30
C ALA A 95 3.57 -26.54 14.36
N GLU A 96 3.72 -25.76 15.41
CA GLU A 96 2.73 -25.54 16.47
C GLU A 96 2.55 -24.04 16.63
N GLU A 97 1.39 -23.60 17.16
CA GLU A 97 1.17 -22.20 17.46
C GLU A 97 2.31 -21.62 18.32
N ASN A 98 2.91 -20.55 17.88
CA ASN A 98 4.06 -19.88 18.50
C ASN A 98 5.38 -20.69 18.53
N VAL A 99 5.50 -21.74 17.71
CA VAL A 99 6.74 -22.53 17.60
C VAL A 99 7.19 -22.58 16.14
N LEU A 100 8.30 -21.91 15.86
CA LEU A 100 8.92 -21.91 14.55
C LEU A 100 10.08 -22.89 14.48
N TRP A 101 10.17 -23.62 13.38
CA TRP A 101 11.33 -24.40 12.98
C TRP A 101 12.07 -23.63 11.90
N ILE A 102 13.34 -23.35 12.16
CA ILE A 102 14.16 -22.46 11.34
C ILE A 102 15.40 -23.22 10.91
N GLN A 103 15.52 -23.47 9.60
CA GLN A 103 16.72 -24.09 9.02
C GLN A 103 17.78 -23.02 8.79
N THR A 104 18.90 -23.17 9.45
CA THR A 104 20.08 -22.33 9.24
C THR A 104 21.22 -23.10 8.59
N ASN A 105 22.32 -22.42 8.24
CA ASN A 105 23.53 -23.06 7.74
C ASN A 105 24.28 -23.90 8.78
N TYR A 106 23.95 -23.78 10.08
CA TYR A 106 24.64 -24.50 11.18
C TYR A 106 23.75 -25.49 11.92
N GLY A 107 22.47 -25.55 11.62
CA GLY A 107 21.55 -26.47 12.27
C GLY A 107 20.10 -26.15 12.00
N LEU A 108 19.24 -26.94 12.63
CA LEU A 108 17.81 -26.68 12.70
C LEU A 108 17.49 -26.12 14.09
N ASP A 109 16.84 -24.98 14.15
CA ASP A 109 16.46 -24.29 15.38
C ASP A 109 14.96 -24.40 15.61
N ARG A 110 14.56 -24.70 16.84
CA ARG A 110 13.18 -24.64 17.33
C ARG A 110 13.03 -23.39 18.20
N LEU A 111 12.35 -22.38 17.68
CA LEU A 111 12.12 -21.09 18.35
C LEU A 111 10.69 -21.04 18.93
N ASP A 112 10.56 -20.98 20.26
CA ASP A 112 9.32 -20.56 20.93
C ASP A 112 9.24 -19.03 20.86
N THR A 113 8.36 -18.51 19.99
CA THR A 113 8.22 -17.06 19.78
C THR A 113 7.55 -16.36 20.96
N LYS A 114 6.76 -17.10 21.76
CA LYS A 114 6.06 -16.61 22.95
C LYS A 114 7.03 -16.35 24.09
N HIS A 115 7.87 -17.34 24.44
CA HIS A 115 8.85 -17.25 25.53
C HIS A 115 10.23 -16.80 25.06
N GLN A 116 10.44 -16.68 23.73
CA GLN A 116 11.72 -16.32 23.13
C GLN A 116 12.85 -17.27 23.50
N ILE A 117 12.57 -18.58 23.54
CA ILE A 117 13.55 -19.64 23.83
C ILE A 117 13.86 -20.38 22.53
N CYS A 118 15.15 -20.55 22.23
CA CYS A 118 15.62 -21.27 21.07
C CYS A 118 16.34 -22.55 21.47
N GLN A 119 15.97 -23.69 20.88
CA GLN A 119 16.64 -24.97 20.99
C GLN A 119 17.24 -25.35 19.65
N SER A 120 18.56 -25.58 19.59
CA SER A 120 19.25 -25.89 18.36
C SER A 120 19.56 -27.38 18.22
N PHE A 121 19.45 -27.91 16.99
CA PHE A 121 19.77 -29.28 16.58
C PHE A 121 20.88 -29.24 15.52
N PRO A 122 22.17 -29.22 15.92
CA PRO A 122 23.30 -29.04 15.01
C PRO A 122 23.55 -30.27 14.09
N ASP A 123 22.96 -31.42 14.41
CA ASP A 123 23.03 -32.62 13.56
C ASP A 123 22.22 -32.49 12.26
N PHE A 124 21.33 -31.49 12.19
CA PHE A 124 20.50 -31.14 11.03
C PHE A 124 20.99 -29.84 10.37
N LYS A 125 22.30 -29.72 10.14
CA LYS A 125 22.92 -28.63 9.40
C LYS A 125 22.66 -28.78 7.90
N ASP A 126 22.94 -27.71 7.15
CA ASP A 126 22.77 -27.63 5.72
C ASP A 126 21.30 -27.73 5.25
N ASN A 127 21.06 -28.26 4.06
CA ASN A 127 19.71 -28.34 3.51
C ASN A 127 19.02 -29.62 3.96
N ASN A 128 17.84 -29.48 4.55
CA ASN A 128 16.95 -30.58 4.87
C ASN A 128 15.57 -30.29 4.29
N TYR A 129 14.83 -31.34 3.94
CA TYR A 129 13.42 -31.17 3.54
C TYR A 129 12.55 -31.39 4.77
N ILE A 130 11.87 -30.33 5.20
CA ILE A 130 11.06 -30.31 6.41
C ILE A 130 9.59 -30.26 6.03
N THR A 131 8.78 -31.12 6.60
CA THR A 131 7.34 -31.13 6.37
C THR A 131 6.58 -31.47 7.67
N LYS A 132 5.33 -31.06 7.77
CA LYS A 132 4.47 -31.35 8.92
C LYS A 132 3.10 -31.86 8.48
N SER A 133 2.48 -32.67 9.34
CA SER A 133 1.07 -33.06 9.21
C SER A 133 0.13 -32.00 9.82
N ASP A 134 -1.17 -32.12 9.55
CA ASP A 134 -2.23 -31.27 10.16
C ASP A 134 -2.26 -31.40 11.69
N ASP A 135 -1.89 -32.56 12.20
CA ASP A 135 -1.72 -32.82 13.64
C ASP A 135 -0.41 -32.28 14.21
N ASN A 136 0.31 -31.48 13.44
CA ASN A 136 1.60 -30.88 13.80
C ASN A 136 2.75 -31.85 14.08
N GLU A 137 2.72 -33.09 13.53
CA GLU A 137 3.84 -34.00 13.55
C GLU A 137 4.89 -33.57 12.54
N LEU A 138 6.14 -33.40 12.94
CA LEU A 138 7.24 -32.93 12.12
C LEU A 138 8.08 -34.08 11.58
N PHE A 139 8.31 -34.06 10.28
CA PHE A 139 9.19 -35.03 9.58
C PHE A 139 10.28 -34.29 8.81
N ILE A 140 11.44 -34.90 8.75
CA ILE A 140 12.61 -34.38 8.04
C ILE A 140 13.23 -35.47 7.17
N VAL A 141 13.48 -35.14 5.91
CA VAL A 141 14.42 -35.89 5.08
C VAL A 141 15.77 -35.20 5.18
N LYS A 142 16.71 -35.86 5.86
CA LYS A 142 18.05 -35.36 6.13
C LYS A 142 18.99 -35.62 4.93
N ASP A 143 20.12 -34.93 4.86
CA ASP A 143 21.18 -35.07 3.86
C ASP A 143 21.76 -36.49 3.70
N ASP A 144 21.57 -37.34 4.72
CA ASP A 144 21.91 -38.75 4.67
C ASP A 144 20.86 -39.64 3.96
N GLY A 145 19.78 -39.05 3.45
CA GLY A 145 18.66 -39.70 2.77
C GLY A 145 17.65 -40.38 3.70
N TYR A 146 17.86 -40.39 5.00
CA TYR A 146 16.94 -41.04 5.94
C TYR A 146 15.85 -40.03 6.42
N LEU A 147 14.70 -40.62 6.81
CA LEU A 147 13.60 -39.89 7.43
C LEU A 147 13.76 -39.87 8.93
N TYR A 148 13.49 -38.70 9.47
CA TYR A 148 13.45 -38.48 10.93
C TYR A 148 12.09 -37.88 11.31
N HIS A 149 11.63 -38.25 12.52
CA HIS A 149 10.39 -37.75 13.14
C HIS A 149 10.70 -37.10 14.49
N TYR A 150 10.19 -35.91 14.72
CA TYR A 150 10.39 -35.19 15.99
C TYR A 150 9.49 -35.75 17.09
N GLN A 151 10.09 -36.22 18.20
CA GLN A 151 9.39 -36.73 19.36
C GLN A 151 9.25 -35.62 20.43
N ARG A 152 8.06 -35.06 20.57
CA ARG A 152 7.84 -33.93 21.49
C ARG A 152 8.17 -34.23 22.95
N GLU A 153 7.83 -35.43 23.42
CA GLU A 153 8.07 -35.84 24.82
C GLU A 153 9.57 -35.92 25.14
N LYS A 154 10.39 -36.27 24.15
CA LYS A 154 11.84 -36.38 24.30
C LYS A 154 12.60 -35.15 23.86
N GLN A 155 11.91 -34.22 23.16
CA GLN A 155 12.50 -33.04 22.54
C GLN A 155 13.69 -33.38 21.62
N ASP A 156 13.56 -34.47 20.85
CA ASP A 156 14.62 -35.01 20.02
C ASP A 156 14.06 -35.74 18.80
N PHE A 157 14.92 -35.98 17.78
CA PHE A 157 14.56 -36.65 16.56
C PHE A 157 14.82 -38.14 16.61
N ARG A 158 13.84 -38.93 16.15
CA ARG A 158 13.97 -40.37 15.94
C ARG A 158 14.10 -40.71 14.45
N LYS A 159 15.11 -41.46 14.08
CA LYS A 159 15.25 -42.06 12.73
C LYS A 159 14.17 -43.12 12.51
N LEU A 160 13.49 -43.04 11.37
CA LEU A 160 12.44 -44.00 10.97
C LEU A 160 13.01 -45.16 10.19
N GLU A 161 12.39 -46.34 10.36
CA GLU A 161 12.82 -47.61 9.72
C GLU A 161 12.25 -47.77 8.31
N VAL A 162 12.65 -46.86 7.38
CA VAL A 162 12.31 -46.90 5.96
C VAL A 162 13.61 -46.81 5.13
N PRO A 163 13.64 -47.38 3.92
CA PRO A 163 14.80 -47.26 3.05
C PRO A 163 15.16 -45.82 2.77
N PRO A 164 16.47 -45.45 2.78
CA PRO A 164 16.88 -44.09 2.48
C PRO A 164 16.54 -43.72 1.01
N VAL A 165 16.30 -42.45 0.75
CA VAL A 165 16.17 -41.88 -0.58
C VAL A 165 17.52 -41.30 -1.03
N ALA A 166 17.77 -41.24 -2.33
CA ALA A 166 18.92 -40.51 -2.85
C ALA A 166 18.66 -39.00 -2.67
N PHE A 167 19.25 -38.40 -1.64
CA PHE A 167 18.97 -37.03 -1.22
C PHE A 167 19.19 -36.00 -2.33
N GLU A 168 20.20 -36.18 -3.16
CA GLU A 168 20.52 -35.36 -4.33
C GLU A 168 19.41 -35.31 -5.39
N HIS A 169 18.49 -36.26 -5.35
CA HIS A 169 17.35 -36.32 -6.25
C HIS A 169 16.05 -35.84 -5.63
N VAL A 170 16.00 -35.56 -4.32
CA VAL A 170 14.79 -35.04 -3.67
C VAL A 170 14.51 -33.64 -4.15
N LEU A 171 13.27 -33.39 -4.61
CA LEU A 171 12.80 -32.11 -5.11
C LEU A 171 11.91 -31.41 -4.09
N SER A 172 11.01 -32.16 -3.44
CA SER A 172 10.06 -31.61 -2.47
C SER A 172 9.47 -32.70 -1.58
N THR A 173 8.97 -32.29 -0.41
CA THR A 173 8.25 -33.18 0.53
C THR A 173 6.99 -32.50 1.03
N ILE A 174 5.91 -33.27 1.21
CA ILE A 174 4.65 -32.77 1.82
C ILE A 174 3.91 -33.91 2.52
N ILE A 175 3.08 -33.58 3.48
CA ILE A 175 2.09 -34.49 4.06
C ILE A 175 0.70 -33.96 3.68
N ASP A 176 -0.11 -34.81 3.02
CA ASP A 176 -1.45 -34.44 2.59
C ASP A 176 -2.50 -34.62 3.72
N GLU A 177 -3.74 -34.15 3.47
CA GLU A 177 -4.88 -34.28 4.42
C GLU A 177 -5.21 -35.72 4.84
N ASN A 178 -4.79 -36.72 4.05
CA ASN A 178 -4.98 -38.13 4.34
C ASN A 178 -3.85 -38.71 5.20
N ASN A 179 -2.97 -37.88 5.73
CA ASN A 179 -1.75 -38.27 6.45
C ASN A 179 -0.83 -39.17 5.60
N ILE A 180 -0.68 -38.85 4.30
CA ILE A 180 0.29 -39.52 3.44
C ILE A 180 1.49 -38.58 3.27
N LEU A 181 2.67 -39.07 3.64
CA LEU A 181 3.94 -38.39 3.41
C LEU A 181 4.38 -38.67 1.97
N TRP A 182 4.59 -37.64 1.19
CA TRP A 182 5.08 -37.66 -0.17
C TRP A 182 6.53 -37.18 -0.26
N ILE A 183 7.34 -37.82 -1.03
CA ILE A 183 8.73 -37.45 -1.35
C ILE A 183 8.87 -37.46 -2.86
N PHE A 184 8.89 -36.29 -3.48
CA PHE A 184 9.06 -36.16 -4.93
C PHE A 184 10.53 -36.15 -5.29
N THR A 185 10.91 -36.94 -6.31
CA THR A 185 12.31 -37.10 -6.71
C THR A 185 12.47 -36.95 -8.23
N SER A 186 13.70 -36.61 -8.65
CA SER A 186 14.05 -36.44 -10.07
C SER A 186 14.47 -37.72 -10.75
N ASP A 187 14.65 -38.85 -10.02
CA ASP A 187 15.17 -40.14 -10.52
C ASP A 187 14.09 -41.21 -10.73
N HIS A 188 12.81 -40.81 -10.83
CA HIS A 188 11.61 -41.67 -10.88
C HIS A 188 11.34 -42.52 -9.62
N ASP A 189 11.99 -42.23 -8.49
CA ASP A 189 11.76 -42.90 -7.21
C ASP A 189 10.89 -42.10 -6.27
N THR A 190 9.86 -41.39 -6.82
CA THR A 190 8.88 -40.67 -6.01
C THR A 190 8.13 -41.64 -5.11
N ARG A 191 8.23 -41.40 -3.80
CA ARG A 191 7.68 -42.28 -2.77
C ARG A 191 6.52 -41.63 -2.04
N SER A 192 5.57 -42.45 -1.62
CA SER A 192 4.53 -42.06 -0.69
C SER A 192 4.39 -43.09 0.43
N TYR A 193 4.13 -42.60 1.65
CA TYR A 193 4.01 -43.42 2.83
C TYR A 193 2.76 -43.01 3.64
N GLN A 194 1.94 -44.02 3.98
CA GLN A 194 0.85 -43.79 4.93
C GLN A 194 1.45 -43.71 6.34
N ILE A 195 1.10 -42.63 7.08
CA ILE A 195 1.54 -42.40 8.45
C ILE A 195 0.55 -43.09 9.39
N HIS A 196 1.08 -43.91 10.31
CA HIS A 196 0.32 -44.58 11.38
C HIS A 196 0.87 -44.17 12.75
N LYS A 197 0.01 -43.67 13.62
CA LYS A 197 0.33 -43.37 15.03
C LYS A 197 0.06 -44.60 15.90
N THR A 198 1.02 -44.98 16.69
CA THR A 198 0.96 -46.10 17.64
C THR A 198 1.42 -45.64 19.00
N ASP A 199 1.11 -46.40 20.06
CA ASP A 199 1.58 -46.14 21.44
C ASP A 199 3.14 -46.16 21.54
N GLN A 200 3.83 -46.71 20.52
CA GLN A 200 5.28 -46.80 20.47
C GLN A 200 5.90 -45.71 19.56
N GLY A 201 5.08 -44.80 19.03
CA GLY A 201 5.47 -43.72 18.11
C GLY A 201 4.89 -43.87 16.70
N VAL A 202 5.47 -43.17 15.75
CA VAL A 202 5.03 -43.14 14.34
C VAL A 202 5.69 -44.27 13.55
N THR A 203 4.91 -44.93 12.68
CA THR A 203 5.37 -45.92 11.68
C THR A 203 4.88 -45.56 10.30
N LEU A 204 5.61 -45.92 9.25
CA LEU A 204 5.32 -45.63 7.86
C LEU A 204 5.09 -46.89 7.05
N THR A 205 4.03 -46.94 6.23
CA THR A 205 3.81 -48.02 5.26
C THR A 205 3.82 -47.46 3.84
N PRO A 206 4.59 -48.10 2.91
CA PRO A 206 4.68 -47.62 1.52
C PRO A 206 3.32 -47.61 0.82
N ASN A 207 3.08 -46.57 0.04
CA ASN A 207 1.84 -46.36 -0.71
C ASN A 207 2.18 -45.76 -2.11
N ASN A 208 2.13 -46.56 -3.17
CA ASN A 208 2.56 -46.12 -4.51
C ASN A 208 1.38 -45.46 -5.26
N LEU A 209 1.09 -44.25 -4.98
CA LEU A 209 -0.04 -43.50 -5.55
C LEU A 209 0.33 -42.63 -6.76
N PHE A 210 1.57 -42.13 -6.84
CA PHE A 210 1.99 -41.26 -7.93
C PHE A 210 2.29 -42.04 -9.20
N LYS A 211 1.67 -41.63 -10.34
CA LYS A 211 1.75 -42.41 -11.61
C LYS A 211 2.26 -41.62 -12.81
N HIS A 212 2.86 -40.46 -12.58
CA HIS A 212 3.46 -39.68 -13.69
C HIS A 212 4.58 -40.48 -14.37
N THR A 213 4.63 -40.52 -15.71
CA THR A 213 5.59 -41.32 -16.49
C THR A 213 6.82 -40.52 -16.88
N GLY A 214 6.80 -39.20 -16.87
CA GLY A 214 7.92 -38.32 -17.17
C GLY A 214 8.91 -38.20 -16.01
N LYS A 215 10.15 -37.83 -16.31
CA LYS A 215 11.13 -37.46 -15.29
C LYS A 215 10.77 -36.07 -14.74
N LEU A 216 10.77 -35.93 -13.42
CA LEU A 216 10.55 -34.61 -12.82
C LEU A 216 11.86 -33.81 -12.84
N LEU A 217 11.80 -32.58 -13.34
CA LEU A 217 12.91 -31.63 -13.28
C LEU A 217 12.80 -30.73 -12.04
N TRP A 218 11.58 -30.46 -11.61
CA TRP A 218 11.29 -29.59 -10.49
C TRP A 218 9.93 -29.97 -9.86
N ALA A 219 9.80 -29.84 -8.54
CA ALA A 219 8.55 -30.02 -7.82
C ALA A 219 8.49 -29.08 -6.61
N PHE A 220 7.30 -28.55 -6.37
CA PHE A 220 7.00 -27.70 -5.20
C PHE A 220 5.60 -28.05 -4.69
N ALA A 221 5.50 -28.29 -3.40
CA ALA A 221 4.25 -28.66 -2.76
C ALA A 221 3.77 -27.53 -1.86
N GLU A 222 2.49 -27.18 -2.00
CA GLU A 222 1.80 -26.14 -1.23
C GLU A 222 0.36 -26.58 -0.94
N ASP A 223 -0.08 -26.46 0.29
CA ASP A 223 -1.43 -26.86 0.75
C ASP A 223 -1.76 -28.31 0.31
N HIS A 224 -2.74 -28.51 -0.55
CA HIS A 224 -3.23 -29.82 -1.03
C HIS A 224 -2.85 -30.11 -2.46
N LEU A 225 -1.88 -29.37 -3.01
CA LEU A 225 -1.43 -29.43 -4.39
C LEU A 225 0.07 -29.62 -4.46
N VAL A 226 0.54 -30.28 -5.52
CA VAL A 226 1.93 -30.18 -5.92
C VAL A 226 2.00 -29.68 -7.36
N TYR A 227 2.88 -28.72 -7.57
CA TYR A 227 3.27 -28.25 -8.89
C TYR A 227 4.55 -28.92 -9.29
N PHE A 228 4.61 -29.48 -10.49
CA PHE A 228 5.85 -30.08 -10.99
C PHE A 228 6.07 -29.80 -12.47
N ILE A 229 7.32 -29.82 -12.87
CA ILE A 229 7.76 -29.66 -14.24
C ILE A 229 8.46 -30.94 -14.66
N ASP A 230 8.04 -31.52 -15.77
CA ASP A 230 8.62 -32.74 -16.34
C ASP A 230 9.78 -32.44 -17.31
N ASP A 231 10.39 -33.49 -17.88
CA ASP A 231 11.48 -33.40 -18.83
C ASP A 231 11.10 -32.83 -20.21
N THR A 232 9.82 -32.60 -20.44
CA THR A 232 9.31 -31.85 -21.61
C THR A 232 9.16 -30.33 -21.32
N TYR A 233 9.52 -29.88 -20.12
CA TYR A 233 9.31 -28.51 -19.60
C TYR A 233 7.83 -28.11 -19.45
N SER A 234 6.96 -29.12 -19.35
CA SER A 234 5.53 -28.89 -19.11
C SER A 234 5.24 -28.79 -17.63
N LEU A 235 4.48 -27.76 -17.25
CA LEU A 235 4.00 -27.51 -15.89
C LEU A 235 2.69 -28.25 -15.67
N TYR A 236 2.63 -29.00 -14.57
CA TYR A 236 1.46 -29.74 -14.11
C TYR A 236 1.09 -29.34 -12.68
N GLU A 237 -0.21 -29.43 -12.37
CA GLU A 237 -0.77 -29.40 -11.03
C GLU A 237 -1.31 -30.80 -10.71
N TYR A 238 -0.87 -31.42 -9.62
CA TYR A 238 -1.41 -32.67 -9.09
C TYR A 238 -2.19 -32.37 -7.81
N ASN A 239 -3.45 -32.82 -7.80
CA ASN A 239 -4.35 -32.62 -6.66
C ASN A 239 -4.44 -33.93 -5.87
N PHE A 240 -4.04 -33.91 -4.59
CA PHE A 240 -4.01 -35.09 -3.72
C PHE A 240 -5.39 -35.64 -3.42
N ASN A 241 -6.43 -34.80 -3.38
CA ASN A 241 -7.78 -35.22 -2.99
C ASN A 241 -8.46 -36.10 -4.05
N ASN A 242 -8.27 -35.77 -5.32
CA ASN A 242 -8.85 -36.56 -6.43
C ASN A 242 -7.81 -37.42 -7.16
N GLN A 243 -6.53 -37.32 -6.79
CA GLN A 243 -5.39 -38.02 -7.40
C GLN A 243 -5.30 -37.81 -8.91
N GLN A 244 -5.61 -36.58 -9.36
CA GLN A 244 -5.59 -36.21 -10.78
C GLN A 244 -4.50 -35.17 -11.06
N GLU A 245 -3.95 -35.32 -12.25
CA GLU A 245 -2.92 -34.47 -12.82
C GLU A 245 -3.56 -33.56 -13.89
N TYR A 246 -3.23 -32.25 -13.84
CA TYR A 246 -3.74 -31.26 -14.76
C TYR A 246 -2.58 -30.53 -15.44
N TYR A 247 -2.50 -30.59 -16.76
CA TYR A 247 -1.57 -29.77 -17.55
C TYR A 247 -1.96 -28.30 -17.47
N ILE A 248 -0.98 -27.42 -17.22
CA ILE A 248 -1.16 -25.97 -17.06
C ILE A 248 -0.58 -25.21 -18.24
N ALA A 249 0.72 -25.36 -18.50
CA ALA A 249 1.43 -24.61 -19.54
C ALA A 249 2.77 -25.27 -19.92
N ASP A 250 3.27 -24.96 -21.12
CA ASP A 250 4.65 -25.19 -21.54
C ASP A 250 5.52 -24.00 -21.11
N LEU A 251 6.58 -24.24 -20.34
CA LEU A 251 7.50 -23.23 -19.81
C LEU A 251 8.89 -23.27 -20.45
N LYS A 252 9.07 -24.00 -21.56
CA LYS A 252 10.38 -24.19 -22.17
C LYS A 252 11.09 -22.89 -22.51
N THR A 253 10.39 -21.97 -23.18
CA THR A 253 10.95 -20.68 -23.59
C THR A 253 11.34 -19.82 -22.39
N GLU A 254 10.51 -19.83 -21.34
CA GLU A 254 10.72 -19.06 -20.13
C GLU A 254 11.91 -19.60 -19.33
N ILE A 255 12.03 -20.92 -19.20
CA ILE A 255 13.14 -21.57 -18.50
C ILE A 255 14.46 -21.33 -19.26
N GLU A 256 14.46 -21.45 -20.59
CA GLU A 256 15.66 -21.18 -21.40
C GLU A 256 16.12 -19.69 -21.30
N SER A 257 15.20 -18.75 -21.13
CA SER A 257 15.52 -17.30 -21.09
C SER A 257 15.74 -16.76 -19.68
N ARG A 258 15.09 -17.31 -18.65
CA ARG A 258 15.04 -16.80 -17.27
C ARG A 258 15.73 -17.68 -16.24
N GLY A 259 16.17 -18.88 -16.64
CA GLY A 259 16.76 -19.88 -15.75
C GLY A 259 15.72 -20.81 -15.11
N GLU A 260 16.19 -21.60 -14.14
CA GLU A 260 15.35 -22.58 -13.45
C GLU A 260 14.23 -21.92 -12.64
N VAL A 261 13.11 -22.61 -12.55
CA VAL A 261 12.01 -22.22 -11.65
C VAL A 261 12.44 -22.40 -10.20
N SER A 262 12.15 -21.43 -9.36
CA SER A 262 12.43 -21.46 -7.93
C SER A 262 11.20 -21.81 -7.09
N SER A 263 10.05 -21.22 -7.43
CA SER A 263 8.80 -21.45 -6.70
C SER A 263 7.58 -21.16 -7.58
N ILE A 264 6.48 -21.81 -7.29
CA ILE A 264 5.18 -21.59 -7.95
C ILE A 264 4.11 -21.56 -6.87
N ILE A 265 3.22 -20.59 -6.93
CA ILE A 265 2.03 -20.53 -6.08
C ILE A 265 0.80 -20.24 -6.93
N LYS A 266 -0.35 -20.66 -6.43
CA LYS A 266 -1.65 -20.36 -7.02
C LYS A 266 -2.45 -19.44 -6.08
N GLN A 267 -2.79 -18.26 -6.58
CA GLN A 267 -3.68 -17.33 -5.89
C GLN A 267 -4.98 -17.24 -6.69
N GLN A 268 -6.10 -17.64 -6.10
CA GLN A 268 -7.37 -17.79 -6.81
C GLN A 268 -7.26 -18.75 -8.01
N ASN A 269 -7.28 -18.24 -9.24
CA ASN A 269 -7.13 -19.02 -10.48
C ASN A 269 -5.84 -18.70 -11.25
N ASP A 270 -5.02 -17.78 -10.74
CA ASP A 270 -3.79 -17.32 -11.38
C ASP A 270 -2.57 -18.02 -10.78
N TYR A 271 -1.55 -18.33 -11.61
CA TYR A 271 -0.28 -18.91 -11.15
C TYR A 271 0.82 -17.86 -11.21
N TYR A 272 1.57 -17.76 -10.14
CA TYR A 272 2.77 -16.93 -10.01
C TYR A 272 3.98 -17.85 -10.06
N ILE A 273 4.89 -17.63 -11.01
CA ILE A 273 6.05 -18.48 -11.26
C ILE A 273 7.32 -17.64 -11.15
N GLY A 274 8.13 -17.94 -10.15
CA GLY A 274 9.43 -17.31 -9.92
C GLY A 274 10.57 -18.06 -10.59
N PHE A 275 11.55 -17.32 -11.13
CA PHE A 275 12.76 -17.86 -11.76
C PHE A 275 13.99 -17.44 -10.98
N LYS A 276 14.94 -18.36 -10.77
CA LYS A 276 16.18 -18.12 -9.99
C LYS A 276 17.04 -16.99 -10.54
N SER A 277 17.08 -16.82 -11.86
CA SER A 277 17.99 -15.85 -12.49
C SER A 277 17.30 -14.56 -12.89
N SER A 278 16.01 -14.57 -13.25
CA SER A 278 15.35 -13.36 -13.76
C SER A 278 13.83 -13.40 -13.67
N GLY A 279 13.31 -12.70 -12.71
CA GLY A 279 11.93 -12.21 -12.66
C GLY A 279 10.85 -13.21 -12.27
N LEU A 280 9.65 -12.69 -12.33
CA LEU A 280 8.38 -13.36 -12.04
C LEU A 280 7.48 -13.30 -13.27
N ILE A 281 6.81 -14.39 -13.60
CA ILE A 281 5.70 -14.39 -14.56
C ILE A 281 4.39 -14.75 -13.89
N LEU A 282 3.31 -14.19 -14.44
CA LEU A 282 1.93 -14.47 -14.03
C LEU A 282 1.22 -15.21 -15.17
N LEU A 283 0.67 -16.38 -14.88
CA LEU A 283 -0.27 -17.07 -15.79
C LEU A 283 -1.70 -16.71 -15.34
N LYS A 284 -2.31 -15.79 -16.05
CA LYS A 284 -3.65 -15.28 -15.73
C LYS A 284 -4.72 -16.16 -16.37
N TYR A 285 -5.68 -16.60 -15.55
CA TYR A 285 -6.81 -17.39 -16.00
C TYR A 285 -7.79 -16.57 -16.87
N MET A 286 -8.18 -17.11 -18.03
CA MET A 286 -9.06 -16.46 -19.00
C MET A 286 -10.37 -17.24 -19.13
N THR A 287 -11.49 -16.65 -18.73
CA THR A 287 -12.83 -17.29 -18.73
C THR A 287 -13.44 -17.49 -20.12
N ASP A 288 -13.05 -16.67 -21.12
CA ASP A 288 -13.79 -16.58 -22.42
C ASP A 288 -12.94 -16.89 -23.65
N GLN A 289 -11.75 -17.51 -23.52
CA GLN A 289 -10.83 -17.73 -24.63
C GLN A 289 -10.50 -19.21 -24.84
N LYS A 290 -10.07 -19.56 -26.07
CA LYS A 290 -9.57 -20.90 -26.40
C LYS A 290 -8.30 -21.27 -25.62
N VAL A 291 -7.55 -20.28 -25.13
CA VAL A 291 -6.35 -20.43 -24.31
C VAL A 291 -6.75 -20.23 -22.85
N LYS A 292 -6.55 -21.24 -22.02
CA LYS A 292 -6.95 -21.23 -20.61
C LYS A 292 -6.20 -20.21 -19.76
N TYR A 293 -4.92 -19.96 -20.10
CA TYR A 293 -4.05 -19.02 -19.38
C TYR A 293 -3.35 -18.06 -20.34
N GLN A 294 -3.25 -16.79 -19.95
CA GLN A 294 -2.44 -15.78 -20.62
C GLN A 294 -1.21 -15.46 -19.77
N MET A 295 -0.03 -15.52 -20.37
CA MET A 295 1.23 -15.21 -19.72
C MET A 295 1.51 -13.72 -19.72
N GLN A 296 1.91 -13.18 -18.56
CA GLN A 296 2.31 -11.77 -18.37
C GLN A 296 3.61 -11.71 -17.59
N SER A 297 4.56 -10.89 -18.04
CA SER A 297 5.77 -10.58 -17.26
C SER A 297 5.47 -9.48 -16.25
N THR A 298 6.12 -9.53 -15.11
CA THR A 298 6.06 -8.47 -14.09
C THR A 298 7.24 -7.51 -14.22
N GLU A 299 7.20 -6.40 -13.48
CA GLU A 299 8.30 -5.41 -13.41
C GLU A 299 9.48 -5.88 -12.54
N ILE A 300 9.38 -7.05 -11.91
CA ILE A 300 10.45 -7.61 -11.07
C ILE A 300 11.44 -8.35 -11.97
N HIS A 301 12.67 -7.84 -12.07
CA HIS A 301 13.72 -8.38 -12.93
C HIS A 301 14.80 -9.17 -12.18
N SER A 302 14.85 -9.05 -10.85
CA SER A 302 15.77 -9.83 -10.00
C SER A 302 15.36 -11.30 -9.94
N GLY A 303 16.31 -12.19 -9.65
CA GLY A 303 16.00 -13.57 -9.33
C GLY A 303 15.01 -13.68 -8.18
N ILE A 304 14.11 -14.64 -8.27
CA ILE A 304 13.12 -14.94 -7.24
C ILE A 304 13.59 -16.19 -6.48
N PHE A 305 13.68 -16.10 -5.15
CA PHE A 305 14.07 -17.26 -4.34
C PHE A 305 12.87 -17.96 -3.71
N CYS A 306 11.87 -17.19 -3.28
CA CYS A 306 10.67 -17.76 -2.67
C CYS A 306 9.42 -16.93 -2.98
N LEU A 307 8.29 -17.62 -3.01
CA LEU A 307 6.95 -17.03 -3.09
C LEU A 307 6.13 -17.54 -1.91
N MET A 308 5.24 -16.72 -1.40
CA MET A 308 4.32 -17.10 -0.34
C MET A 308 2.98 -16.38 -0.54
N LYS A 309 1.90 -17.11 -0.38
CA LYS A 309 0.54 -16.61 -0.36
C LYS A 309 0.19 -16.14 1.05
N ASP A 310 -0.40 -14.96 1.18
CA ASP A 310 -0.92 -14.50 2.47
C ASP A 310 -2.14 -15.34 2.89
N LYS A 311 -2.19 -15.75 4.16
CA LYS A 311 -3.27 -16.59 4.71
C LYS A 311 -4.60 -15.85 4.87
N PHE A 312 -4.56 -14.51 5.01
CA PHE A 312 -5.70 -13.70 5.42
C PHE A 312 -6.12 -12.65 4.39
N GLN A 313 -5.18 -12.19 3.57
CA GLN A 313 -5.39 -11.12 2.60
C GLN A 313 -5.05 -11.58 1.18
N ASP A 314 -5.56 -10.90 0.16
CA ASP A 314 -5.25 -11.20 -1.25
C ASP A 314 -3.88 -10.61 -1.63
N ILE A 315 -2.82 -11.16 -1.04
CA ILE A 315 -1.42 -10.72 -1.19
C ILE A 315 -0.56 -11.91 -1.60
N VAL A 316 0.35 -11.67 -2.52
CA VAL A 316 1.48 -12.54 -2.84
C VAL A 316 2.76 -11.86 -2.36
N TRP A 317 3.47 -12.55 -1.47
CA TRP A 317 4.78 -12.14 -0.98
C TRP A 317 5.88 -12.76 -1.84
N ILE A 318 6.86 -11.96 -2.27
CA ILE A 318 7.88 -12.33 -3.25
C ILE A 318 9.25 -12.00 -2.65
N GLY A 319 10.03 -13.04 -2.35
CA GLY A 319 11.42 -12.90 -1.87
C GLY A 319 12.40 -12.95 -3.03
N THR A 320 13.28 -11.96 -3.11
CA THR A 320 14.19 -11.77 -4.25
C THR A 320 15.66 -11.89 -3.89
N ASP A 321 16.48 -12.07 -4.91
CA ASP A 321 17.94 -12.01 -4.84
C ASP A 321 18.42 -10.54 -4.88
N GLY A 322 18.55 -9.92 -3.71
CA GLY A 322 19.16 -8.59 -3.55
C GLY A 322 18.22 -7.39 -3.67
N GLN A 323 16.93 -7.57 -3.99
CA GLN A 323 15.95 -6.46 -4.01
C GLN A 323 14.98 -6.47 -2.80
N GLY A 324 15.14 -7.39 -1.87
CA GLY A 324 14.29 -7.53 -0.68
C GLY A 324 12.99 -8.28 -0.95
N VAL A 325 11.94 -7.90 -0.24
CA VAL A 325 10.61 -8.50 -0.34
C VAL A 325 9.69 -7.57 -1.09
N TYR A 326 8.94 -8.11 -2.05
CA TYR A 326 7.82 -7.43 -2.66
C TYR A 326 6.50 -7.97 -2.15
N MET A 327 5.58 -7.08 -1.89
CA MET A 327 4.18 -7.35 -1.61
C MET A 327 3.37 -7.01 -2.87
N TYR A 328 2.78 -8.01 -3.51
CA TYR A 328 1.96 -7.89 -4.71
C TYR A 328 0.50 -8.11 -4.34
N PHE A 329 -0.36 -7.13 -4.57
CA PHE A 329 -1.75 -7.17 -4.12
C PHE A 329 -2.67 -6.36 -5.03
N ASN A 330 -3.96 -6.68 -4.99
CA ASN A 330 -4.99 -5.89 -5.64
C ASN A 330 -5.40 -4.71 -4.76
N ASP A 331 -5.49 -3.52 -5.36
CA ASP A 331 -5.96 -2.31 -4.69
C ASP A 331 -7.18 -1.72 -5.42
N ALA A 332 -7.98 -0.92 -4.71
CA ALA A 332 -9.12 -0.21 -5.28
C ALA A 332 -8.71 0.85 -6.31
N PHE A 333 -7.44 1.22 -6.33
CA PHE A 333 -6.82 2.15 -7.28
C PHE A 333 -5.34 1.82 -7.44
N SER A 334 -4.76 2.19 -8.58
CA SER A 334 -3.31 2.13 -8.77
C SER A 334 -2.72 3.53 -8.63
N ILE A 335 -1.57 3.62 -7.95
CA ILE A 335 -0.76 4.82 -7.86
C ILE A 335 0.48 4.63 -8.72
N THR A 336 0.64 5.47 -9.73
CA THR A 336 1.82 5.47 -10.60
C THR A 336 2.63 6.73 -10.38
N ASN A 337 3.92 6.60 -10.05
CA ASN A 337 4.84 7.71 -9.94
C ASN A 337 5.56 7.94 -11.27
N THR A 338 5.70 9.19 -11.70
CA THR A 338 6.54 9.56 -12.83
C THR A 338 7.50 10.66 -12.40
N LEU A 339 8.76 10.28 -12.22
CA LEU A 339 9.82 11.21 -11.85
C LEU A 339 10.38 11.89 -13.10
N LEU A 340 10.54 13.21 -13.05
CA LEU A 340 11.06 14.02 -14.14
C LEU A 340 12.54 14.39 -13.98
N ASP A 341 13.11 14.22 -12.79
CA ASP A 341 14.53 14.47 -12.48
C ASP A 341 15.46 13.32 -12.88
N THR A 342 14.92 12.33 -13.60
CA THR A 342 15.67 11.18 -14.13
C THR A 342 16.59 11.57 -15.30
N PRO A 343 17.61 10.75 -15.64
CA PRO A 343 18.45 10.96 -16.82
C PRO A 343 17.68 11.05 -18.14
N VAL A 344 16.45 10.50 -18.21
CA VAL A 344 15.59 10.53 -19.39
C VAL A 344 14.98 11.92 -19.60
N TYR A 345 14.37 12.51 -18.56
CA TYR A 345 13.68 13.80 -18.68
C TYR A 345 14.55 15.00 -18.36
N GLN A 346 15.48 14.88 -17.41
CA GLN A 346 16.43 15.93 -16.96
C GLN A 346 15.74 17.24 -16.56
N ILE A 347 14.59 17.14 -15.84
CA ILE A 347 13.77 18.27 -15.43
C ILE A 347 13.70 18.30 -13.92
N ASN A 348 14.44 19.24 -13.29
CA ASN A 348 14.52 19.41 -11.84
C ASN A 348 13.63 20.56 -11.34
N ASN A 349 12.65 20.97 -12.13
CA ASN A 349 11.78 22.10 -11.80
C ASN A 349 10.44 21.59 -11.27
N PRO A 350 9.89 22.19 -10.19
CA PRO A 350 8.58 21.84 -9.69
C PRO A 350 7.48 21.96 -10.74
N ILE A 351 6.58 20.99 -10.77
CA ILE A 351 5.40 21.03 -11.62
C ILE A 351 4.40 22.01 -11.02
N ARG A 352 3.79 22.84 -11.86
CA ARG A 352 2.79 23.85 -11.49
C ARG A 352 1.46 23.72 -12.25
N ALA A 353 1.43 22.94 -13.32
CA ALA A 353 0.23 22.72 -14.09
C ALA A 353 0.21 21.33 -14.73
N LEU A 354 -0.96 20.71 -14.79
CA LEU A 354 -1.21 19.42 -15.44
C LEU A 354 -2.51 19.50 -16.24
N TYR A 355 -2.51 18.89 -17.43
CA TYR A 355 -3.70 18.79 -18.27
C TYR A 355 -3.54 17.62 -19.23
N CYS A 356 -4.55 16.78 -19.38
CA CYS A 356 -4.59 15.71 -20.38
C CYS A 356 -5.64 16.04 -21.43
N ASP A 357 -5.21 16.21 -22.68
CA ASP A 357 -6.10 16.59 -23.77
C ASP A 357 -6.86 15.40 -24.40
N GLU A 358 -7.75 15.70 -25.36
CA GLU A 358 -8.55 14.69 -26.06
C GLU A 358 -7.71 13.73 -26.91
N GLU A 359 -6.52 14.14 -27.35
CA GLU A 359 -5.56 13.30 -28.07
C GLU A 359 -4.71 12.42 -27.12
N GLN A 360 -5.05 12.36 -25.83
CA GLN A 360 -4.30 11.67 -24.77
C GLN A 360 -2.86 12.21 -24.60
N THR A 361 -2.64 13.48 -24.91
CA THR A 361 -1.38 14.15 -24.63
C THR A 361 -1.43 14.75 -23.24
N LEU A 362 -0.51 14.32 -22.36
CA LEU A 362 -0.33 14.92 -21.05
C LEU A 362 0.60 16.13 -21.17
N TRP A 363 0.07 17.30 -20.79
CA TRP A 363 0.77 18.57 -20.72
C TRP A 363 1.20 18.83 -19.29
N ILE A 364 2.47 19.10 -19.09
CA ILE A 364 3.08 19.32 -17.78
C ILE A 364 3.77 20.68 -17.81
N GLY A 365 3.26 21.62 -17.05
CA GLY A 365 3.84 22.95 -16.87
C GLY A 365 4.75 22.99 -15.66
N THR A 366 5.96 23.52 -15.82
CA THR A 366 6.97 23.57 -14.75
C THR A 366 7.36 25.00 -14.40
N LYS A 367 7.89 25.20 -13.18
CA LYS A 367 8.40 26.49 -12.73
C LYS A 367 9.85 26.72 -13.23
N GLY A 368 9.99 27.09 -14.50
CA GLY A 368 11.29 27.44 -15.13
C GLY A 368 11.84 26.40 -16.12
N GLY A 369 11.26 25.20 -16.20
CA GLY A 369 11.66 24.17 -17.18
C GLY A 369 10.85 24.21 -18.49
N GLY A 370 9.85 25.07 -18.61
CA GLY A 370 8.92 25.12 -19.74
C GLY A 370 7.79 24.10 -19.62
N ILE A 371 7.38 23.56 -20.77
CA ILE A 371 6.31 22.56 -20.88
C ILE A 371 6.89 21.24 -21.33
N VAL A 372 6.50 20.15 -20.67
CA VAL A 372 6.72 18.79 -21.14
C VAL A 372 5.42 18.25 -21.71
N ARG A 373 5.47 17.68 -22.92
CA ARG A 373 4.34 17.00 -23.54
C ARG A 373 4.66 15.52 -23.69
N ILE A 374 3.79 14.68 -23.17
CA ILE A 374 3.86 13.23 -23.30
C ILE A 374 2.71 12.79 -24.18
N ASN A 375 3.01 12.34 -25.40
CA ASN A 375 1.99 11.90 -26.33
C ASN A 375 1.54 10.48 -26.02
N ASN A 376 0.25 10.18 -26.27
CA ASN A 376 -0.35 8.88 -25.98
C ASN A 376 -0.07 8.39 -24.56
N TYR A 377 -0.23 9.29 -23.58
CA TYR A 377 -0.01 8.96 -22.18
C TYR A 377 -0.92 7.80 -21.75
N SER A 378 -0.31 6.77 -21.20
CA SER A 378 -0.99 5.67 -20.51
C SER A 378 -0.19 5.34 -19.25
N SER A 379 -0.84 5.30 -18.10
CA SER A 379 -0.21 4.89 -16.83
C SER A 379 0.26 3.43 -16.82
N ASP A 380 -0.17 2.63 -17.82
CA ASP A 380 0.09 1.19 -17.90
C ASP A 380 1.27 0.85 -18.84
N LYS A 381 1.90 1.85 -19.46
CA LYS A 381 3.04 1.64 -20.37
C LYS A 381 4.34 2.12 -19.73
N GLU A 382 5.34 1.25 -19.83
CA GLU A 382 6.73 1.50 -19.47
C GLU A 382 7.39 2.70 -20.18
N PRO A 383 8.58 3.15 -19.69
CA PRO A 383 8.90 4.56 -19.58
C PRO A 383 8.66 5.28 -20.87
N LEU A 384 7.98 6.38 -20.73
CA LEU A 384 7.51 7.30 -21.76
C LEU A 384 8.65 7.69 -22.71
N THR A 385 8.80 6.91 -23.77
CA THR A 385 9.90 7.06 -24.73
C THR A 385 9.72 8.25 -25.68
N SER A 386 8.53 8.86 -25.72
CA SER A 386 8.25 10.01 -26.59
C SER A 386 7.70 11.21 -25.81
N PHE A 387 8.58 12.09 -25.40
CA PHE A 387 8.21 13.39 -24.86
C PHE A 387 8.83 14.53 -25.65
N ASN A 388 8.15 15.68 -25.66
CA ASN A 388 8.65 16.92 -26.26
C ASN A 388 8.74 18.01 -25.21
N ARG A 389 9.88 18.68 -25.15
CA ARG A 389 10.09 19.86 -24.30
C ARG A 389 9.87 21.14 -25.10
N ILE A 390 8.99 22.00 -24.62
CA ILE A 390 8.71 23.31 -25.17
C ILE A 390 9.22 24.37 -24.20
N SER A 391 10.08 25.25 -24.66
CA SER A 391 10.68 26.35 -23.87
C SER A 391 10.65 27.67 -24.66
N ALA A 392 10.84 28.77 -23.96
CA ALA A 392 10.95 30.08 -24.58
C ALA A 392 12.14 30.17 -25.57
N ALA A 393 13.14 29.31 -25.43
CA ALA A 393 14.29 29.26 -26.33
C ALA A 393 14.01 28.54 -27.66
N ASN A 394 13.04 27.61 -27.70
CA ASN A 394 12.73 26.79 -28.87
C ASN A 394 11.31 26.99 -29.43
N SER A 395 10.55 27.94 -28.89
CA SER A 395 9.15 28.18 -29.25
C SER A 395 8.74 29.64 -28.98
N THR A 396 7.47 29.94 -29.22
CA THR A 396 6.83 31.25 -28.92
C THR A 396 6.31 31.32 -27.48
N LEU A 397 6.73 30.42 -26.59
CA LEU A 397 6.36 30.45 -25.17
C LEU A 397 6.90 31.72 -24.52
N THR A 398 6.03 32.49 -23.87
CA THR A 398 6.40 33.79 -23.28
C THR A 398 7.31 33.70 -22.09
N ASP A 399 7.28 32.58 -21.36
CA ASP A 399 8.14 32.29 -20.23
C ASP A 399 8.24 30.79 -19.95
N ASN A 400 9.35 30.33 -19.37
CA ASN A 400 9.55 28.95 -18.95
C ASN A 400 8.85 28.59 -17.63
N ALA A 401 8.37 29.58 -16.87
CA ALA A 401 7.54 29.36 -15.70
C ALA A 401 6.07 29.30 -16.13
N VAL A 402 5.51 28.09 -16.17
CA VAL A 402 4.13 27.80 -16.62
C VAL A 402 3.29 27.39 -15.41
N TYR A 403 2.22 28.13 -15.14
CA TYR A 403 1.42 28.00 -13.93
C TYR A 403 0.03 27.39 -14.13
N CYS A 404 -0.55 27.47 -15.33
CA CYS A 404 -1.86 26.87 -15.59
C CYS A 404 -2.07 26.47 -17.05
N PHE A 405 -2.92 25.47 -17.23
CA PHE A 405 -3.56 25.11 -18.50
C PHE A 405 -5.07 25.25 -18.35
N ALA A 406 -5.74 25.78 -19.37
CA ALA A 406 -7.19 25.85 -19.40
C ALA A 406 -7.72 25.49 -20.80
N PRO A 407 -8.63 24.48 -20.91
CA PRO A 407 -9.26 24.16 -22.19
C PRO A 407 -10.12 25.33 -22.66
N GLY A 408 -10.02 25.62 -23.93
CA GLY A 408 -10.81 26.68 -24.58
C GLY A 408 -11.91 26.11 -25.48
N ALA A 409 -13.04 26.82 -25.58
CA ALA A 409 -14.26 26.37 -26.28
C ALA A 409 -14.07 26.10 -27.80
N THR A 410 -13.03 26.62 -28.41
CA THR A 410 -12.81 26.58 -29.88
C THR A 410 -11.57 25.78 -30.28
N GLY A 411 -11.29 24.63 -29.59
CA GLY A 411 -10.15 23.78 -29.93
C GLY A 411 -8.80 24.45 -29.65
N LYS A 412 -8.70 25.14 -28.54
CA LYS A 412 -7.49 25.81 -28.03
C LYS A 412 -7.18 25.33 -26.64
N LEU A 413 -5.90 25.37 -26.26
CA LEU A 413 -5.44 25.20 -24.87
C LEU A 413 -4.78 26.52 -24.47
N TRP A 414 -5.38 27.21 -23.49
CA TRP A 414 -4.79 28.41 -22.89
C TRP A 414 -3.68 28.04 -21.92
N ILE A 415 -2.62 28.82 -21.91
CA ILE A 415 -1.41 28.58 -21.12
C ILE A 415 -1.03 29.86 -20.40
N GLY A 416 -1.09 29.83 -19.07
CA GLY A 416 -0.67 30.93 -18.22
C GLY A 416 0.78 30.79 -17.79
N THR A 417 1.57 31.86 -18.01
CA THR A 417 3.00 31.92 -17.67
C THR A 417 3.31 33.11 -16.78
N GLU A 418 4.54 33.17 -16.27
CA GLU A 418 5.03 34.32 -15.51
C GLU A 418 4.99 35.62 -16.32
N ASN A 419 5.26 35.56 -17.61
CA ASN A 419 5.35 36.75 -18.46
C ASN A 419 4.21 36.92 -19.46
N GLY A 420 3.05 36.31 -19.24
CA GLY A 420 1.87 36.50 -20.07
C GLY A 420 1.07 35.25 -20.37
N ILE A 421 0.31 35.27 -21.44
CA ILE A 421 -0.57 34.21 -21.87
C ILE A 421 -0.14 33.72 -23.25
N ASN A 422 -0.13 32.41 -23.43
CA ASN A 422 -0.01 31.71 -24.66
C ASN A 422 -1.29 30.89 -24.95
N TYR A 423 -1.47 30.43 -26.15
CA TYR A 423 -2.42 29.39 -26.49
C TYR A 423 -1.84 28.42 -27.52
N TYR A 424 -2.19 27.14 -27.33
CA TYR A 424 -1.94 26.11 -28.35
C TYR A 424 -3.21 25.90 -29.18
N SER A 425 -3.08 25.95 -30.49
CA SER A 425 -4.17 25.65 -31.42
C SER A 425 -4.07 24.20 -31.89
N TYR A 426 -5.07 23.39 -31.57
CA TYR A 426 -5.14 21.98 -32.02
C TYR A 426 -5.29 21.88 -33.53
N GLN A 427 -5.96 22.87 -34.17
CA GLN A 427 -6.14 22.92 -35.62
C GLN A 427 -4.81 23.13 -36.38
N SER A 428 -4.02 24.11 -35.98
CA SER A 428 -2.72 24.40 -36.60
C SER A 428 -1.54 23.67 -35.99
N LYS A 429 -1.73 23.01 -34.85
CA LYS A 429 -0.69 22.37 -34.02
C LYS A 429 0.46 23.30 -33.63
N GLN A 430 0.13 24.58 -33.42
CA GLN A 430 1.12 25.63 -33.13
C GLN A 430 0.84 26.30 -31.80
N LEU A 431 1.91 26.59 -31.05
CA LEU A 431 1.92 27.47 -29.91
C LEU A 431 2.06 28.92 -30.35
N LYS A 432 1.21 29.81 -29.82
CA LYS A 432 1.20 31.24 -30.16
C LYS A 432 1.15 32.08 -28.89
N GLU A 433 1.82 33.25 -28.92
CA GLU A 433 1.66 34.27 -27.87
C GLU A 433 0.28 34.93 -28.02
N PHE A 434 -0.33 35.23 -26.84
CA PHE A 434 -1.57 35.97 -26.75
C PHE A 434 -1.35 37.22 -25.87
N PRO A 435 -0.96 38.35 -26.49
CA PRO A 435 -0.63 39.56 -25.76
C PRO A 435 -1.90 40.22 -25.17
N VAL A 436 -1.96 40.31 -23.86
CA VAL A 436 -3.04 41.00 -23.12
C VAL A 436 -2.44 42.21 -22.42
N VAL A 437 -3.02 43.39 -22.68
CA VAL A 437 -2.66 44.66 -22.03
C VAL A 437 -3.89 45.22 -21.35
N ALA A 438 -3.82 45.40 -20.03
CA ALA A 438 -4.87 46.03 -19.23
C ALA A 438 -4.25 47.22 -18.49
N ASP A 439 -4.97 48.39 -18.49
CA ASP A 439 -4.49 49.63 -17.89
C ASP A 439 -3.08 50.05 -18.34
N ASN A 440 -2.78 49.93 -19.61
CA ASN A 440 -1.48 50.20 -20.28
C ASN A 440 -0.32 49.32 -19.73
N LYS A 441 -0.56 48.19 -19.11
CA LYS A 441 0.45 47.24 -18.63
C LYS A 441 0.17 45.85 -19.17
N LYS A 442 1.20 45.14 -19.62
CA LYS A 442 1.13 43.72 -19.97
C LYS A 442 0.70 42.92 -18.78
N VAL A 443 -0.24 42.01 -18.96
CA VAL A 443 -0.67 41.06 -17.91
C VAL A 443 0.41 40.00 -17.70
N LYS A 444 0.82 39.80 -16.43
CA LYS A 444 1.87 38.87 -16.00
C LYS A 444 1.43 38.01 -14.82
N TYR A 445 2.26 37.05 -14.43
CA TYR A 445 2.05 36.17 -13.29
C TYR A 445 0.69 35.47 -13.31
N VAL A 446 0.37 34.84 -14.46
CA VAL A 446 -0.94 34.24 -14.72
C VAL A 446 -1.02 32.86 -14.10
N HIS A 447 -1.79 32.72 -13.00
CA HIS A 447 -1.92 31.51 -12.22
C HIS A 447 -3.17 30.68 -12.51
N SER A 448 -4.26 31.30 -12.99
CA SER A 448 -5.39 30.54 -13.53
C SER A 448 -6.11 31.30 -14.64
N ILE A 449 -6.75 30.56 -15.53
CA ILE A 449 -7.53 31.10 -16.66
C ILE A 449 -8.85 30.34 -16.70
N ASN A 450 -9.97 31.07 -16.79
CA ASN A 450 -11.28 30.48 -17.06
C ASN A 450 -11.86 31.15 -18.32
N GLU A 451 -12.14 30.35 -19.34
CA GLU A 451 -12.91 30.77 -20.50
C GLU A 451 -14.39 30.53 -20.19
N LEU A 452 -15.09 31.58 -19.80
CA LEU A 452 -16.49 31.50 -19.38
C LEU A 452 -17.41 31.18 -20.57
N ASN A 453 -17.07 31.78 -21.69
CA ASN A 453 -17.72 31.56 -22.98
C ASN A 453 -16.77 31.99 -24.10
N ASP A 454 -17.13 31.78 -25.38
CA ASP A 454 -16.30 32.08 -26.55
C ASP A 454 -15.75 33.51 -26.60
N THR A 455 -16.25 34.39 -25.76
CA THR A 455 -15.97 35.84 -25.86
C THR A 455 -15.29 36.39 -24.60
N THR A 456 -15.20 35.64 -23.49
CA THR A 456 -14.73 36.18 -22.23
C THR A 456 -13.78 35.25 -21.49
N LEU A 457 -12.58 35.75 -21.22
CA LEU A 457 -11.62 35.09 -20.31
C LEU A 457 -11.55 35.83 -18.99
N TRP A 458 -11.47 35.08 -17.91
CA TRP A 458 -11.13 35.54 -16.57
C TRP A 458 -9.76 35.01 -16.17
N VAL A 459 -8.87 35.91 -15.83
CA VAL A 459 -7.47 35.61 -15.58
C VAL A 459 -7.11 36.01 -14.16
N SER A 460 -6.66 35.05 -13.36
CA SER A 460 -6.13 35.31 -12.01
C SER A 460 -4.63 35.53 -12.08
N THR A 461 -4.17 36.56 -11.39
CA THR A 461 -2.75 36.92 -11.37
C THR A 461 -2.23 37.03 -9.93
N VAL A 462 -0.94 36.83 -9.77
CA VAL A 462 -0.25 37.06 -8.49
C VAL A 462 0.33 38.48 -8.51
N GLY A 463 -0.27 39.37 -7.68
CA GLY A 463 0.15 40.75 -7.50
C GLY A 463 -0.52 41.80 -8.40
N GLU A 464 -1.23 41.35 -9.45
CA GLU A 464 -1.89 42.26 -10.39
C GLU A 464 -3.42 42.20 -10.36
N GLY A 465 -4.02 41.38 -9.48
CA GLY A 465 -5.47 41.24 -9.36
C GLY A 465 -6.08 40.25 -10.36
N ILE A 466 -7.34 40.45 -10.69
CA ILE A 466 -8.11 39.65 -11.65
C ILE A 466 -8.29 40.47 -12.92
N VAL A 467 -8.09 39.84 -14.09
CA VAL A 467 -8.25 40.52 -15.38
C VAL A 467 -9.39 39.89 -16.16
N LYS A 468 -10.39 40.67 -16.53
CA LYS A 468 -11.46 40.34 -17.48
C LYS A 468 -11.01 40.70 -18.89
N VAL A 469 -10.94 39.73 -19.78
CA VAL A 469 -10.54 39.89 -21.16
C VAL A 469 -11.73 39.57 -22.04
N ILE A 470 -12.15 40.54 -22.87
CA ILE A 470 -13.17 40.32 -23.89
C ILE A 470 -12.50 40.03 -25.20
N LEU A 471 -12.90 38.94 -25.83
CA LEU A 471 -12.38 38.46 -27.09
C LEU A 471 -13.22 38.94 -28.27
N ASN A 472 -12.58 39.13 -29.39
CA ASN A 472 -13.21 39.24 -30.68
C ASN A 472 -12.89 37.99 -31.49
N ASN A 473 -13.86 37.07 -31.61
CA ASN A 473 -13.67 35.77 -32.27
C ASN A 473 -14.00 35.84 -33.78
N THR A 474 -13.48 36.85 -34.48
CA THR A 474 -13.59 36.92 -35.97
C THR A 474 -12.43 36.18 -36.63
N GLY A 475 -12.52 34.83 -36.68
CA GLY A 475 -11.51 34.04 -37.41
C GLY A 475 -10.85 32.93 -36.52
N SER A 476 -9.83 32.27 -37.08
CA SER A 476 -9.12 31.14 -36.45
C SER A 476 -8.18 31.51 -35.28
N SER A 477 -7.95 32.79 -35.05
CA SER A 477 -7.07 33.31 -33.99
C SER A 477 -7.82 34.28 -33.08
N PRO A 478 -7.72 34.11 -31.73
CA PRO A 478 -8.37 35.01 -30.79
C PRO A 478 -7.68 36.37 -30.79
N VAL A 479 -8.46 37.45 -30.71
CA VAL A 479 -7.94 38.82 -30.61
C VAL A 479 -8.57 39.51 -29.41
N VAL A 480 -7.76 40.24 -28.62
CA VAL A 480 -8.26 41.03 -27.49
C VAL A 480 -9.07 42.21 -27.99
N LYS A 481 -10.37 42.29 -27.63
CA LYS A 481 -11.21 43.47 -27.88
C LYS A 481 -11.03 44.50 -26.77
N SER A 482 -11.02 44.09 -25.53
CA SER A 482 -10.75 44.90 -24.34
C SER A 482 -10.27 44.02 -23.18
N ALA A 483 -9.49 44.61 -22.27
CA ALA A 483 -9.09 43.98 -21.03
C ALA A 483 -9.22 44.98 -19.89
N THR A 484 -9.85 44.56 -18.79
CA THR A 484 -10.09 45.37 -17.59
C THR A 484 -9.54 44.66 -16.38
N ARG A 485 -8.77 45.37 -15.57
CA ARG A 485 -8.18 44.87 -14.34
C ARG A 485 -9.05 45.20 -13.15
N ILE A 486 -9.33 44.21 -12.30
CA ILE A 486 -10.04 44.33 -11.04
C ILE A 486 -9.01 44.18 -9.94
N VAL A 487 -8.81 45.30 -9.19
CA VAL A 487 -7.86 45.36 -8.05
C VAL A 487 -8.68 45.66 -6.80
N LEU A 488 -8.55 44.79 -5.80
CA LEU A 488 -9.36 44.87 -4.57
C LEU A 488 -8.94 46.00 -3.64
N ASP A 489 -7.65 46.29 -3.57
CA ASP A 489 -7.08 47.37 -2.78
C ASP A 489 -5.87 47.98 -3.51
N LYS A 490 -5.99 49.21 -3.94
CA LYS A 490 -4.94 49.91 -4.69
C LYS A 490 -3.71 50.22 -3.84
N GLY A 491 -3.82 50.18 -2.50
CA GLY A 491 -2.74 50.49 -1.54
C GLY A 491 -1.99 49.27 -1.02
N ARG A 492 -2.51 48.03 -1.19
CA ARG A 492 -1.93 46.81 -0.62
C ARG A 492 -1.69 45.76 -1.71
N MET A 493 -0.43 45.55 -2.09
CA MET A 493 -0.10 44.55 -3.11
C MET A 493 -0.53 43.12 -2.73
N ALA A 494 -0.54 42.79 -1.44
CA ALA A 494 -0.88 41.43 -0.96
C ALA A 494 -2.35 41.06 -1.25
N SER A 495 -3.28 42.00 -1.23
CA SER A 495 -4.71 41.72 -1.52
C SER A 495 -4.97 41.29 -2.98
N ASN A 496 -4.01 41.38 -3.87
CA ASN A 496 -4.13 41.07 -5.28
C ASN A 496 -3.39 39.79 -5.70
N TYR A 497 -3.06 38.92 -4.74
CA TYR A 497 -2.42 37.62 -5.00
C TYR A 497 -3.50 36.54 -5.15
N PHE A 498 -3.91 36.21 -6.40
CA PHE A 498 -4.90 35.19 -6.70
C PHE A 498 -4.23 33.96 -7.31
N PHE A 499 -4.25 32.86 -6.58
CA PHE A 499 -3.57 31.60 -6.95
C PHE A 499 -4.46 30.65 -7.73
N THR A 500 -5.76 30.66 -7.47
CA THR A 500 -6.69 29.70 -8.08
C THR A 500 -8.01 30.36 -8.42
N SER A 501 -8.73 29.77 -9.34
CA SER A 501 -10.11 30.10 -9.64
C SER A 501 -10.92 28.83 -9.90
N PHE A 502 -12.21 28.89 -9.64
CA PHE A 502 -13.15 27.81 -9.83
C PHE A 502 -14.44 28.36 -10.47
N GLN A 503 -14.86 27.77 -11.58
CA GLN A 503 -16.12 28.10 -12.23
C GLN A 503 -17.24 27.25 -11.62
N GLU A 504 -18.15 27.89 -10.88
CA GLU A 504 -19.30 27.23 -10.28
C GLU A 504 -20.46 27.07 -11.28
N SER A 505 -20.67 28.08 -12.11
CA SER A 505 -21.69 28.13 -13.16
C SER A 505 -21.29 29.14 -14.24
N ASP A 506 -22.13 29.32 -15.25
CA ASP A 506 -21.90 30.34 -16.30
C ASP A 506 -21.95 31.79 -15.77
N SER A 507 -22.53 31.99 -14.60
CA SER A 507 -22.66 33.31 -13.99
C SER A 507 -21.87 33.50 -12.69
N ILE A 508 -21.25 32.44 -12.14
CA ILE A 508 -20.55 32.48 -10.85
C ILE A 508 -19.14 31.95 -10.97
N LEU A 509 -18.18 32.79 -10.57
CA LEU A 509 -16.77 32.42 -10.43
C LEU A 509 -16.29 32.62 -8.99
N TRP A 510 -15.43 31.73 -8.54
CA TRP A 510 -14.72 31.83 -7.27
C TRP A 510 -13.24 32.08 -7.52
N PHE A 511 -12.61 32.87 -6.67
CA PHE A 511 -11.19 33.19 -6.71
C PHE A 511 -10.58 32.98 -5.34
N GLY A 512 -9.49 32.19 -5.27
CA GLY A 512 -8.72 31.99 -4.04
C GLY A 512 -7.60 33.02 -3.94
N ASN A 513 -7.55 33.70 -2.80
CA ASN A 513 -6.55 34.74 -2.53
C ASN A 513 -5.60 34.30 -1.41
N ARG A 514 -4.41 34.87 -1.35
CA ARG A 514 -3.46 34.68 -0.27
C ARG A 514 -3.64 35.74 0.81
N GLY A 515 -4.00 35.30 2.02
CA GLY A 515 -4.17 36.14 3.22
C GLY A 515 -5.52 36.84 3.32
N TYR A 516 -6.38 36.74 2.30
CA TYR A 516 -7.66 37.47 2.27
C TYR A 516 -8.88 36.60 1.98
N GLY A 517 -8.71 35.25 1.94
CA GLY A 517 -9.79 34.29 1.82
C GLY A 517 -10.23 34.02 0.38
N ALA A 518 -11.49 33.66 0.20
CA ALA A 518 -12.09 33.39 -1.10
C ALA A 518 -13.06 34.53 -1.51
N TYR A 519 -13.13 34.77 -2.83
CA TYR A 519 -14.03 35.79 -3.40
C TYR A 519 -14.97 35.11 -4.39
N ARG A 520 -16.27 35.35 -4.20
CA ARG A 520 -17.32 34.89 -5.11
C ARG A 520 -17.78 36.05 -5.99
N LEU A 521 -17.60 35.92 -7.30
CA LEU A 521 -17.99 36.91 -8.29
C LEU A 521 -19.27 36.47 -9.02
N ASN A 522 -20.28 37.29 -9.02
CA ASN A 522 -21.37 37.19 -9.99
C ASN A 522 -20.98 38.01 -11.23
N VAL A 523 -20.77 37.32 -12.37
CA VAL A 523 -20.26 37.96 -13.58
C VAL A 523 -21.29 38.83 -14.29
N GLU A 524 -22.61 38.64 -14.04
CA GLU A 524 -23.71 39.42 -14.63
C GLU A 524 -23.86 40.73 -13.89
N THR A 525 -23.86 40.72 -12.56
CA THR A 525 -24.02 41.94 -11.73
C THR A 525 -22.70 42.66 -11.48
N GLY A 526 -21.58 41.94 -11.60
CA GLY A 526 -20.24 42.43 -11.22
C GLY A 526 -20.02 42.48 -9.69
N GLU A 527 -20.92 41.92 -8.91
CA GLU A 527 -20.81 41.90 -7.45
C GLU A 527 -19.78 40.87 -7.03
N MET A 528 -18.84 41.26 -6.16
CA MET A 528 -17.80 40.43 -5.60
C MET A 528 -17.94 40.32 -4.08
N THR A 529 -18.29 39.13 -3.58
CA THR A 529 -18.52 38.87 -2.17
C THR A 529 -17.29 38.18 -1.55
N PRO A 530 -16.65 38.77 -0.52
CA PRO A 530 -15.51 38.16 0.16
C PRO A 530 -15.97 37.18 1.26
N TYR A 531 -15.23 36.06 1.40
CA TYR A 531 -15.36 35.07 2.47
C TYR A 531 -14.01 34.93 3.19
N LYS A 532 -13.99 35.26 4.48
CA LYS A 532 -12.82 35.13 5.37
C LYS A 532 -13.08 34.08 6.44
N PHE A 533 -12.03 33.50 6.98
CA PHE A 533 -12.07 32.31 7.84
C PHE A 533 -11.32 32.49 9.17
N ASP A 534 -11.03 33.71 9.57
CA ASP A 534 -10.31 34.08 10.81
C ASP A 534 -11.05 33.66 12.09
N ASP A 535 -12.36 33.52 12.02
CA ASP A 535 -13.25 33.16 13.12
C ASP A 535 -13.31 31.63 13.34
N VAL A 536 -13.00 30.84 12.31
CA VAL A 536 -12.99 29.35 12.36
C VAL A 536 -11.67 28.83 12.84
N VAL A 537 -10.61 29.30 12.23
CA VAL A 537 -9.23 28.95 12.58
C VAL A 537 -8.55 30.22 13.06
N LYS A 538 -8.14 30.30 14.31
CA LYS A 538 -7.42 31.45 14.89
C LYS A 538 -6.02 31.60 14.26
N SER A 539 -5.97 31.61 12.93
CA SER A 539 -4.76 31.75 12.12
C SER A 539 -5.09 32.47 10.82
N GLN A 540 -4.34 33.51 10.51
CA GLN A 540 -4.46 34.22 9.22
C GLN A 540 -4.17 33.32 8.01
N THR A 541 -3.43 32.24 8.20
CA THR A 541 -3.09 31.27 7.14
C THR A 541 -4.29 30.44 6.66
N ALA A 542 -5.41 30.45 7.40
CA ALA A 542 -6.69 29.90 6.91
C ALA A 542 -7.26 30.69 5.72
N ASN A 543 -6.83 31.93 5.54
CA ASN A 543 -7.22 32.80 4.42
C ASN A 543 -6.26 32.69 3.20
N ASP A 544 -5.27 31.80 3.23
CA ASP A 544 -4.46 31.44 2.06
C ASP A 544 -5.17 30.34 1.28
N ILE A 545 -5.87 30.63 0.21
CA ILE A 545 -6.68 29.66 -0.55
C ILE A 545 -5.92 29.24 -1.83
N PHE A 546 -5.53 27.96 -1.88
CA PHE A 546 -4.79 27.39 -3.01
C PHE A 546 -5.63 26.48 -3.91
N ALA A 547 -6.70 25.88 -3.37
CA ALA A 547 -7.61 25.03 -4.12
C ALA A 547 -9.05 25.28 -3.71
N ILE A 548 -9.97 25.17 -4.67
CA ILE A 548 -11.41 25.27 -4.47
C ILE A 548 -12.06 24.12 -5.22
N TYR A 549 -12.87 23.32 -4.51
CA TYR A 549 -13.65 22.23 -5.08
C TYR A 549 -15.08 22.27 -4.55
N LYS A 550 -16.07 21.97 -5.39
CA LYS A 550 -17.50 21.94 -5.02
C LYS A 550 -18.10 20.57 -5.28
N ASN A 551 -18.83 20.03 -4.31
CA ASN A 551 -19.67 18.85 -4.49
C ASN A 551 -21.06 19.05 -3.87
N GLY A 552 -21.87 18.00 -3.78
CA GLY A 552 -23.23 18.06 -3.24
C GLY A 552 -23.34 18.52 -1.77
N LYS A 553 -22.21 18.53 -1.02
CA LYS A 553 -22.15 18.97 0.38
C LYS A 553 -21.77 20.44 0.56
N GLY A 554 -21.26 21.09 -0.47
CA GLY A 554 -20.77 22.48 -0.41
C GLY A 554 -19.41 22.65 -1.05
N TYR A 555 -18.59 23.56 -0.51
CA TYR A 555 -17.29 23.91 -1.04
C TYR A 555 -16.18 23.42 -0.11
N TRP A 556 -15.16 22.86 -0.70
CA TRP A 556 -13.95 22.42 -0.03
C TRP A 556 -12.80 23.34 -0.44
N LEU A 557 -12.17 23.95 0.56
CA LEU A 557 -11.12 24.95 0.35
C LEU A 557 -9.80 24.41 0.90
N GLY A 558 -8.81 24.33 0.05
CA GLY A 558 -7.43 23.98 0.42
C GLY A 558 -6.68 25.24 0.88
N THR A 559 -6.14 25.21 2.11
CA THR A 559 -5.48 26.36 2.74
C THR A 559 -4.09 26.02 3.27
N SER A 560 -3.33 27.05 3.67
CA SER A 560 -2.07 26.85 4.43
C SER A 560 -2.27 26.20 5.81
N SER A 561 -3.51 26.19 6.32
CA SER A 561 -3.86 25.62 7.63
C SER A 561 -4.62 24.29 7.51
N GLY A 562 -4.67 23.67 6.33
CA GLY A 562 -5.38 22.43 6.07
C GLY A 562 -6.64 22.62 5.22
N LEU A 563 -7.62 21.75 5.42
CA LEU A 563 -8.87 21.70 4.66
C LEU A 563 -9.99 22.43 5.39
N LEU A 564 -10.66 23.38 4.71
CA LEU A 564 -11.88 24.01 5.16
C LEU A 564 -13.09 23.53 4.37
N HIS A 565 -14.20 23.36 5.02
CA HIS A 565 -15.49 23.07 4.42
C HIS A 565 -16.42 24.27 4.57
N LEU A 566 -16.94 24.77 3.46
CA LEU A 566 -17.95 25.83 3.41
C LEU A 566 -19.26 25.19 2.95
N ASN A 567 -20.25 25.17 3.83
CA ASN A 567 -21.56 24.60 3.54
C ASN A 567 -22.29 25.34 2.40
N GLN A 568 -23.38 24.77 1.89
CA GLN A 568 -24.19 25.41 0.85
C GLN A 568 -24.81 26.74 1.31
N ASP A 569 -25.06 26.89 2.61
CA ASP A 569 -25.53 28.16 3.27
C ASP A 569 -24.38 29.08 3.60
N TYR A 570 -23.17 28.77 3.15
CA TYR A 570 -21.91 29.49 3.40
C TYR A 570 -21.46 29.53 4.86
N SER A 571 -22.06 28.76 5.77
CA SER A 571 -21.46 28.49 7.06
C SER A 571 -20.24 27.61 6.92
N HIS A 572 -19.16 27.88 7.63
CA HIS A 572 -17.87 27.17 7.44
C HIS A 572 -17.43 26.49 8.73
N ARG A 573 -16.61 25.44 8.57
CA ARG A 573 -16.01 24.70 9.66
C ARG A 573 -14.66 24.13 9.24
N HIS A 574 -13.77 23.90 10.21
CA HIS A 574 -12.53 23.20 10.00
C HIS A 574 -12.77 21.68 10.09
N ASP A 575 -12.41 20.91 9.05
CA ASP A 575 -12.58 19.47 9.01
C ASP A 575 -11.24 18.74 9.25
N ARG A 576 -11.29 17.68 10.06
CA ARG A 576 -10.18 16.75 10.30
C ARG A 576 -8.85 17.45 10.60
N ALA A 577 -8.86 18.30 11.60
CA ALA A 577 -7.65 18.99 12.09
C ALA A 577 -6.49 18.04 12.42
N ASP A 578 -6.79 16.81 12.84
CA ASP A 578 -5.83 15.74 13.10
C ASP A 578 -5.07 15.29 11.84
N LEU A 579 -5.73 15.24 10.66
CA LEU A 579 -5.11 14.87 9.39
C LEU A 579 -4.40 16.01 8.68
N PHE A 580 -4.88 17.26 8.89
CA PHE A 580 -4.44 18.44 8.14
C PHE A 580 -3.71 19.47 8.98
N SER A 581 -3.55 19.26 10.29
CA SER A 581 -2.82 20.18 11.17
C SER A 581 -1.40 20.42 10.65
N ASN A 582 -1.07 21.68 10.41
CA ASN A 582 0.22 22.14 9.88
C ASN A 582 0.55 21.65 8.46
N ASN A 583 -0.43 21.11 7.70
CA ASN A 583 -0.26 20.70 6.32
C ASN A 583 -0.97 21.66 5.37
N THR A 584 -0.22 22.29 4.48
CA THR A 584 -0.78 23.06 3.37
C THR A 584 -1.47 22.12 2.40
N VAL A 585 -2.71 22.44 2.02
CA VAL A 585 -3.48 21.73 1.00
C VAL A 585 -3.33 22.45 -0.34
N HIS A 586 -2.72 21.78 -1.32
CA HIS A 586 -2.38 22.34 -2.63
C HIS A 586 -3.41 22.03 -3.72
N GLY A 587 -4.06 20.88 -3.66
CA GLY A 587 -5.06 20.44 -4.64
C GLY A 587 -6.11 19.52 -4.04
N ILE A 588 -7.32 19.55 -4.61
CA ILE A 588 -8.47 18.74 -4.18
C ILE A 588 -9.14 18.18 -5.43
N LEU A 589 -9.25 16.86 -5.52
CA LEU A 589 -9.95 16.14 -6.58
C LEU A 589 -10.87 15.07 -5.98
N GLU A 590 -12.02 14.82 -6.58
CA GLU A 590 -12.97 13.78 -6.13
C GLU A 590 -12.86 12.52 -7.00
N ASP A 591 -12.79 11.35 -6.35
CA ASP A 591 -12.82 10.06 -7.04
C ASP A 591 -14.26 9.62 -7.41
N GLN A 592 -14.40 8.45 -8.01
CA GLN A 592 -15.71 7.90 -8.41
C GLN A 592 -16.56 7.40 -7.23
N GLN A 593 -15.94 7.21 -6.05
CA GLN A 593 -16.60 6.81 -4.80
C GLN A 593 -16.95 8.01 -3.90
N ASN A 594 -16.83 9.24 -4.42
CA ASN A 594 -17.03 10.50 -3.71
C ASN A 594 -16.06 10.73 -2.54
N ASN A 595 -14.87 10.16 -2.57
CA ASN A 595 -13.79 10.54 -1.66
C ASN A 595 -13.00 11.69 -2.28
N LEU A 596 -12.49 12.57 -1.42
CA LEU A 596 -11.60 13.65 -1.83
C LEU A 596 -10.15 13.17 -1.73
N TRP A 597 -9.42 13.28 -2.83
CA TRP A 597 -7.98 13.15 -2.87
C TRP A 597 -7.35 14.53 -2.76
N ILE A 598 -6.48 14.69 -1.78
CA ILE A 598 -5.98 15.98 -1.33
C ILE A 598 -4.46 15.91 -1.32
N SER A 599 -3.83 16.79 -2.09
CA SER A 599 -2.37 16.90 -2.12
C SER A 599 -1.87 17.88 -1.07
N THR A 600 -0.80 17.48 -0.35
CA THR A 600 -0.22 18.24 0.76
C THR A 600 1.31 18.33 0.68
N ASN A 601 1.94 19.01 1.63
CA ASN A 601 3.41 19.01 1.80
C ASN A 601 3.97 17.66 2.29
N GLN A 602 3.12 16.73 2.75
CA GLN A 602 3.54 15.46 3.36
C GLN A 602 2.88 14.25 2.70
N GLY A 603 2.54 14.34 1.43
CA GLY A 603 1.90 13.27 0.68
C GLY A 603 0.46 13.56 0.28
N LEU A 604 -0.27 12.51 -0.05
CA LEU A 604 -1.69 12.57 -0.44
C LEU A 604 -2.58 12.11 0.71
N VAL A 605 -3.74 12.72 0.85
CA VAL A 605 -4.78 12.29 1.78
C VAL A 605 -6.02 11.91 0.99
N ARG A 606 -6.50 10.68 1.15
CA ARG A 606 -7.82 10.27 0.67
C ARG A 606 -8.81 10.44 1.81
N PHE A 607 -9.73 11.37 1.67
CA PHE A 607 -10.70 11.75 2.69
C PHE A 607 -12.12 11.39 2.27
N ASN A 608 -12.85 10.69 3.13
CA ASN A 608 -14.27 10.41 2.93
C ASN A 608 -15.11 11.42 3.68
N PRO A 609 -15.81 12.35 2.99
CA PRO A 609 -16.62 13.37 3.63
C PRO A 609 -17.88 12.84 4.32
N GLN A 610 -18.33 11.60 4.03
CA GLN A 610 -19.54 11.02 4.63
C GLN A 610 -19.24 10.44 6.01
N THR A 611 -18.17 9.66 6.11
CA THR A 611 -17.76 9.01 7.37
C THR A 611 -16.85 9.90 8.20
N ASN A 612 -16.38 11.02 7.63
CA ASN A 612 -15.39 11.92 8.21
C ASN A 612 -14.10 11.17 8.57
N THR A 613 -13.67 10.25 7.71
CA THR A 613 -12.46 9.42 7.87
C THR A 613 -11.50 9.68 6.73
N GLY A 614 -10.21 9.49 6.95
CA GLY A 614 -9.21 9.71 5.92
C GLY A 614 -7.99 8.83 6.09
N GLN A 615 -7.27 8.66 4.98
CA GLN A 615 -6.04 7.90 4.88
C GLN A 615 -4.96 8.78 4.26
N THR A 616 -3.79 8.80 4.88
CA THR A 616 -2.61 9.47 4.35
C THR A 616 -1.75 8.46 3.57
N TYR A 617 -1.28 8.86 2.40
CA TYR A 617 -0.35 8.12 1.55
C TYR A 617 0.99 8.88 1.54
N GLY A 618 2.04 8.17 1.91
CA GLY A 618 3.42 8.66 1.95
C GLY A 618 4.38 7.69 1.28
N ARG A 619 5.66 7.82 1.57
CA ARG A 619 6.70 6.93 1.02
C ARG A 619 6.49 5.46 1.42
N GLU A 620 5.99 5.21 2.60
CA GLU A 620 5.62 3.88 3.11
C GLU A 620 4.51 3.20 2.30
N ASN A 621 3.71 3.99 1.57
CA ASN A 621 2.67 3.49 0.67
C ASN A 621 3.12 3.46 -0.80
N GLY A 622 4.43 3.59 -1.08
CA GLY A 622 4.97 3.59 -2.43
C GLY A 622 4.88 4.93 -3.17
N LEU A 623 4.64 6.04 -2.45
CA LEU A 623 4.60 7.38 -3.04
C LEU A 623 6.02 7.96 -3.11
N GLU A 624 6.56 8.17 -4.32
CA GLU A 624 7.89 8.75 -4.52
C GLU A 624 7.86 10.29 -4.57
N VAL A 625 6.74 10.85 -5.06
CA VAL A 625 6.46 12.28 -5.04
C VAL A 625 5.69 12.58 -3.76
N THR A 626 6.29 13.21 -2.78
CA THR A 626 5.70 13.44 -1.45
C THR A 626 5.43 14.91 -1.12
N GLU A 627 6.03 15.84 -1.86
CA GLU A 627 5.83 17.29 -1.71
C GLU A 627 5.15 17.82 -2.98
N PHE A 628 3.89 18.21 -2.85
CA PHE A 628 3.04 18.65 -3.96
C PHE A 628 3.05 20.17 -4.13
N SER A 629 2.59 20.63 -5.29
CA SER A 629 2.66 22.03 -5.69
C SER A 629 1.28 22.64 -5.95
N ASP A 630 1.14 23.95 -5.68
CA ASP A 630 -0.07 24.71 -5.99
C ASP A 630 -0.39 24.69 -7.48
N GLY A 631 -1.67 24.50 -7.81
CA GLY A 631 -2.17 24.48 -9.19
C GLY A 631 -1.87 23.20 -9.98
N ALA A 632 -1.02 22.30 -9.43
CA ALA A 632 -0.57 21.08 -10.09
C ALA A 632 -1.49 19.89 -9.83
N PHE A 633 -2.77 20.00 -10.11
CA PHE A 633 -3.74 18.92 -9.99
C PHE A 633 -4.74 18.93 -11.15
N TYR A 634 -5.11 17.76 -11.63
CA TYR A 634 -6.02 17.61 -12.75
C TYR A 634 -6.75 16.27 -12.71
N LYS A 635 -8.05 16.24 -13.05
CA LYS A 635 -8.86 15.03 -13.22
C LYS A 635 -9.18 14.84 -14.69
N ASP A 636 -8.74 13.73 -15.27
CA ASP A 636 -9.20 13.33 -16.59
C ASP A 636 -10.60 12.72 -16.48
N LEU A 637 -11.60 13.45 -16.93
CA LEU A 637 -13.01 13.02 -16.84
C LEU A 637 -13.33 11.79 -17.69
N ARG A 638 -12.52 11.46 -18.69
CA ARG A 638 -12.72 10.32 -19.59
C ARG A 638 -12.30 9.00 -18.94
N THR A 639 -11.17 9.02 -18.27
CA THR A 639 -10.58 7.83 -17.61
C THR A 639 -10.87 7.77 -16.12
N GLY A 640 -11.24 8.89 -15.51
CA GLY A 640 -11.35 9.05 -14.07
C GLY A 640 -10.00 9.17 -13.35
N THR A 641 -8.88 9.22 -14.09
CA THR A 641 -7.54 9.33 -13.53
C THR A 641 -7.33 10.70 -12.89
N LEU A 642 -6.77 10.69 -11.67
CA LEU A 642 -6.43 11.89 -10.92
C LEU A 642 -4.90 12.10 -11.01
N PHE A 643 -4.49 13.31 -11.35
CA PHE A 643 -3.08 13.69 -11.47
C PHE A 643 -2.72 14.72 -10.41
N PHE A 644 -1.59 14.53 -9.73
CA PHE A 644 -1.02 15.47 -8.78
C PHE A 644 0.47 15.68 -9.04
N GLY A 645 0.88 16.93 -9.27
CA GLY A 645 2.27 17.32 -9.54
C GLY A 645 2.98 17.84 -8.30
N GLY A 646 4.26 17.53 -8.20
CA GLY A 646 5.11 17.92 -7.08
C GLY A 646 6.48 18.46 -7.52
N THR A 647 7.41 18.43 -6.58
CA THR A 647 8.75 19.04 -6.74
C THR A 647 9.63 18.30 -7.75
N ASN A 648 9.51 16.98 -7.86
CA ASN A 648 10.38 16.10 -8.66
C ASN A 648 9.65 15.26 -9.72
N GLY A 649 8.31 15.39 -9.82
CA GLY A 649 7.52 14.57 -10.73
C GLY A 649 6.02 14.69 -10.46
N PHE A 650 5.25 13.74 -10.95
CA PHE A 650 3.81 13.68 -10.70
C PHE A 650 3.34 12.26 -10.36
N VAL A 651 2.19 12.20 -9.72
CA VAL A 651 1.48 10.98 -9.39
C VAL A 651 0.19 10.91 -10.20
N ALA A 652 -0.08 9.75 -10.81
CA ALA A 652 -1.36 9.43 -11.42
C ALA A 652 -2.06 8.36 -10.57
N ILE A 653 -3.32 8.63 -10.19
CA ILE A 653 -4.18 7.71 -9.45
C ILE A 653 -5.28 7.26 -10.39
N LYS A 654 -5.29 5.98 -10.73
CA LYS A 654 -6.27 5.38 -11.63
C LYS A 654 -7.27 4.55 -10.81
N PRO A 655 -8.58 4.75 -10.98
CA PRO A 655 -9.58 3.92 -10.32
C PRO A 655 -9.50 2.47 -10.84
N ASN A 656 -9.58 1.50 -9.93
CA ASN A 656 -9.63 0.08 -10.25
C ASN A 656 -11.04 -0.48 -10.03
N THR A 657 -11.38 -1.56 -10.72
CA THR A 657 -12.65 -2.29 -10.54
C THR A 657 -12.66 -3.23 -9.34
N TYR A 658 -11.50 -3.47 -8.73
CA TYR A 658 -11.35 -4.32 -7.56
C TYR A 658 -12.07 -3.72 -6.34
N ARG A 659 -12.82 -4.57 -5.63
CA ARG A 659 -13.43 -4.21 -4.34
C ARG A 659 -12.54 -4.76 -3.22
N MET A 660 -12.07 -3.87 -2.37
CA MET A 660 -11.32 -4.26 -1.17
C MET A 660 -12.13 -5.23 -0.31
N THR A 661 -11.47 -6.28 0.17
CA THR A 661 -12.05 -7.18 1.18
C THR A 661 -12.19 -6.44 2.50
N ASP A 662 -13.30 -6.69 3.20
CA ASP A 662 -13.56 -6.15 4.55
C ASP A 662 -12.76 -6.95 5.61
N TYR A 663 -11.44 -7.09 5.42
CA TYR A 663 -10.59 -7.77 6.39
C TYR A 663 -10.48 -6.95 7.68
N MET A 664 -10.75 -7.59 8.80
CA MET A 664 -10.67 -7.02 10.15
C MET A 664 -9.83 -7.97 11.02
N PRO A 665 -8.52 -7.70 11.18
CA PRO A 665 -7.63 -8.56 11.98
C PRO A 665 -8.00 -8.57 13.46
N GLN A 666 -7.70 -9.65 14.14
CA GLN A 666 -7.81 -9.72 15.59
C GLN A 666 -6.66 -8.92 16.25
N ILE A 667 -6.97 -8.29 17.38
CA ILE A 667 -5.95 -7.60 18.18
C ILE A 667 -5.17 -8.64 18.95
N SER A 668 -3.84 -8.61 18.83
CA SER A 668 -2.91 -9.47 19.58
C SER A 668 -2.03 -8.62 20.50
N LEU A 669 -1.57 -9.23 21.60
CA LEU A 669 -0.59 -8.61 22.50
C LEU A 669 0.80 -8.64 21.83
N LYS A 670 1.52 -7.49 21.86
CA LYS A 670 2.84 -7.36 21.26
C LYS A 670 3.96 -7.25 22.30
N GLY A 671 3.73 -6.54 23.40
CA GLY A 671 4.76 -6.31 24.40
C GLY A 671 4.26 -5.54 25.61
N LEU A 672 5.10 -5.50 26.62
CA LEU A 672 4.91 -4.80 27.89
C LEU A 672 6.13 -3.92 28.14
N SER A 673 5.91 -2.64 28.44
CA SER A 673 6.95 -1.74 28.90
C SER A 673 6.66 -1.33 30.34
N ILE A 674 7.62 -1.46 31.25
CA ILE A 674 7.51 -1.04 32.66
C ILE A 674 8.59 0.00 32.93
N PHE A 675 8.20 1.21 33.34
CA PHE A 675 9.11 2.36 33.50
C PHE A 675 9.98 2.62 32.27
N GLY A 676 9.43 2.42 31.05
CA GLY A 676 10.14 2.61 29.79
C GLY A 676 11.11 1.51 29.38
N LYS A 677 11.24 0.44 30.19
CA LYS A 677 12.01 -0.74 29.82
C LYS A 677 11.09 -1.81 29.25
N GLU A 678 11.44 -2.35 28.09
CA GLU A 678 10.71 -3.41 27.41
C GLU A 678 10.89 -4.77 28.08
N TYR A 679 9.78 -5.50 28.19
CA TYR A 679 9.71 -6.86 28.74
C TYR A 679 8.86 -7.73 27.83
N ASN A 680 9.13 -9.03 27.84
CA ASN A 680 8.23 -9.98 27.23
C ASN A 680 6.94 -10.06 28.06
N ILE A 681 5.80 -9.70 27.44
CA ILE A 681 4.51 -9.68 28.15
C ILE A 681 4.11 -11.07 28.65
N TYR A 682 4.53 -12.13 27.98
CA TYR A 682 4.19 -13.52 28.32
C TYR A 682 4.83 -13.98 29.62
N ASP A 683 5.94 -13.37 30.06
CA ASP A 683 6.57 -13.65 31.39
C ASP A 683 5.69 -13.18 32.54
N PHE A 684 4.75 -12.26 32.28
CA PHE A 684 3.81 -11.68 33.24
C PHE A 684 2.39 -12.23 33.10
N LEU A 685 2.11 -13.09 32.10
CA LEU A 685 0.80 -13.70 31.87
C LEU A 685 0.71 -15.02 32.66
N HIS A 686 -0.26 -15.10 33.56
CA HIS A 686 -0.54 -16.29 34.34
C HIS A 686 -1.93 -16.85 34.01
N LYS A 687 -2.01 -18.15 33.74
CA LYS A 687 -3.27 -18.84 33.45
C LYS A 687 -4.01 -19.16 34.73
N LYS A 688 -5.22 -18.61 34.92
CA LYS A 688 -6.09 -18.88 36.05
C LYS A 688 -7.51 -19.22 35.57
N LYS A 689 -7.96 -20.46 35.75
CA LYS A 689 -9.30 -20.92 35.31
C LYS A 689 -9.59 -20.57 33.84
N GLU A 690 -8.72 -20.99 32.95
CA GLU A 690 -8.82 -20.78 31.47
C GLU A 690 -8.71 -19.31 30.98
N LYS A 691 -8.49 -18.34 31.87
CA LYS A 691 -8.23 -16.95 31.50
C LYS A 691 -6.78 -16.57 31.73
N GLU A 692 -6.20 -15.85 30.78
CA GLU A 692 -4.87 -15.26 30.96
C GLU A 692 -5.00 -13.94 31.72
N ILE A 693 -4.18 -13.76 32.76
CA ILE A 693 -4.16 -12.57 33.61
C ILE A 693 -2.76 -11.99 33.60
N LEU A 694 -2.62 -10.74 33.22
CA LEU A 694 -1.39 -9.98 33.35
C LEU A 694 -1.19 -9.62 34.83
N GLN A 695 -0.18 -10.21 35.45
CA GLN A 695 0.10 -9.97 36.86
C GLN A 695 1.29 -9.04 37.04
N LEU A 696 1.07 -7.91 37.71
CA LEU A 696 2.08 -6.90 38.02
C LEU A 696 2.20 -6.72 39.54
N ASP A 697 3.39 -6.33 39.98
CA ASP A 697 3.63 -5.94 41.38
C ASP A 697 3.19 -4.47 41.58
N TYR A 698 2.81 -4.12 42.83
CA TYR A 698 2.42 -2.75 43.18
C TYR A 698 3.48 -1.69 42.85
N SER A 699 4.75 -2.07 42.79
CA SER A 699 5.86 -1.19 42.42
C SER A 699 5.96 -0.97 40.91
N GLN A 700 5.32 -1.79 40.09
CA GLN A 700 5.28 -1.74 38.64
C GLN A 700 4.06 -0.96 38.13
N ASN A 701 3.77 0.17 38.76
CA ASN A 701 2.54 0.94 38.56
C ASN A 701 2.58 1.96 37.41
N PHE A 702 3.71 2.06 36.68
CA PHE A 702 3.83 2.80 35.42
C PHE A 702 4.20 1.83 34.32
N PHE A 703 3.23 1.49 33.46
CA PHE A 703 3.41 0.51 32.42
C PHE A 703 2.62 0.85 31.17
N CYS A 704 3.10 0.30 30.05
CA CYS A 704 2.47 0.42 28.74
C CYS A 704 2.29 -0.97 28.14
N ILE A 705 1.09 -1.28 27.65
CA ILE A 705 0.79 -2.52 26.94
C ILE A 705 0.70 -2.19 25.46
N ASN A 706 1.52 -2.84 24.64
CA ASN A 706 1.53 -2.70 23.19
C ASN A 706 0.72 -3.81 22.54
N PHE A 707 -0.10 -3.45 21.55
CA PHE A 707 -0.93 -4.35 20.75
C PHE A 707 -0.47 -4.37 19.32
N MET A 708 -1.02 -5.27 18.52
CA MET A 708 -0.96 -5.26 17.08
C MET A 708 -2.27 -5.78 16.48
N ALA A 709 -2.65 -5.22 15.34
CA ALA A 709 -3.70 -5.73 14.46
C ALA A 709 -3.08 -5.78 13.07
N VAL A 710 -2.75 -6.99 12.60
CA VAL A 710 -1.89 -7.18 11.42
C VAL A 710 -2.72 -7.04 10.16
N ASP A 711 -2.57 -5.92 9.46
CA ASP A 711 -3.15 -5.64 8.15
C ASP A 711 -2.11 -4.96 7.27
N TYR A 712 -1.61 -5.67 6.27
CA TYR A 712 -0.52 -5.20 5.42
C TYR A 712 -0.95 -4.16 4.38
N ILE A 713 -2.23 -4.14 4.02
CA ILE A 713 -2.80 -3.21 3.07
C ILE A 713 -3.21 -1.91 3.78
N ASN A 714 -3.92 -2.02 4.92
CA ASN A 714 -4.58 -0.89 5.59
C ASN A 714 -4.09 -0.63 7.04
N GLY A 715 -3.12 -1.38 7.55
CA GLY A 715 -2.74 -1.35 8.98
C GLY A 715 -2.37 0.03 9.53
N ASN A 716 -1.78 0.90 8.72
CA ASN A 716 -1.45 2.28 9.10
C ASN A 716 -2.69 3.21 9.24
N ASN A 717 -3.89 2.72 8.90
CA ASN A 717 -5.13 3.48 8.91
C ASN A 717 -6.03 3.16 10.11
N TYR A 718 -5.51 2.42 11.07
CA TYR A 718 -6.24 2.09 12.28
C TYR A 718 -6.04 3.14 13.36
N SER A 719 -7.14 3.54 13.99
CA SER A 719 -7.15 4.35 15.21
C SER A 719 -7.58 3.48 16.37
N TYR A 720 -6.72 3.39 17.38
CA TYR A 720 -6.94 2.54 18.55
C TYR A 720 -7.60 3.30 19.68
N SER A 721 -8.43 2.60 20.45
CA SER A 721 -9.06 3.12 21.67
C SER A 721 -9.01 2.03 22.75
N TYR A 722 -8.83 2.45 24.00
CA TYR A 722 -8.83 1.53 25.13
C TYR A 722 -9.60 2.11 26.34
N LYS A 723 -10.05 1.25 27.23
CA LYS A 723 -10.61 1.62 28.53
C LYS A 723 -10.35 0.57 29.59
N LEU A 724 -10.34 0.99 30.87
CA LEU A 724 -10.40 0.10 32.03
C LEU A 724 -11.80 0.19 32.64
N ASP A 725 -12.56 -0.90 32.61
CA ASP A 725 -13.98 -0.89 33.03
C ASP A 725 -14.15 -0.48 34.50
N GLU A 726 -13.22 -0.83 35.39
CA GLU A 726 -13.30 -0.53 36.82
C GLU A 726 -12.87 0.91 37.18
N VAL A 727 -12.27 1.65 36.21
CA VAL A 727 -11.74 3.02 36.45
C VAL A 727 -12.62 4.05 35.76
N SER A 728 -13.01 3.79 34.50
CA SER A 728 -13.80 4.73 33.70
C SER A 728 -14.63 4.02 32.63
N ASN A 729 -15.84 4.49 32.42
CA ASN A 729 -16.68 4.06 31.29
C ASN A 729 -16.34 4.76 29.96
N GLN A 730 -15.41 5.74 29.97
CA GLN A 730 -15.00 6.47 28.76
C GLN A 730 -13.85 5.77 28.05
N TRP A 731 -13.97 5.70 26.72
CA TRP A 731 -12.88 5.25 25.87
C TRP A 731 -11.81 6.35 25.74
N ILE A 732 -10.55 5.96 25.88
CA ILE A 732 -9.38 6.81 25.66
C ILE A 732 -8.89 6.52 24.25
N GLU A 733 -8.84 7.55 23.41
CA GLU A 733 -8.32 7.44 22.06
C GLU A 733 -6.80 7.59 22.08
N SER A 734 -6.07 6.58 21.56
CA SER A 734 -4.62 6.62 21.40
C SER A 734 -4.18 6.95 19.97
N GLY A 735 -5.13 7.28 19.08
CA GLY A 735 -4.87 7.57 17.68
C GLY A 735 -4.30 6.36 16.95
N THR A 736 -3.26 6.55 16.15
CA THR A 736 -2.59 5.46 15.42
C THR A 736 -1.65 4.62 16.30
N SER A 737 -1.40 5.03 17.56
CA SER A 737 -0.56 4.27 18.47
C SER A 737 -1.32 3.07 19.03
N ALA A 738 -0.85 1.87 18.71
CA ALA A 738 -1.41 0.61 19.22
C ALA A 738 -0.91 0.32 20.65
N SER A 739 -1.15 1.25 21.57
CA SER A 739 -0.66 1.15 22.97
C SER A 739 -1.63 1.71 23.98
N ALA A 740 -1.68 1.10 25.17
CA ALA A 740 -2.38 1.61 26.34
C ALA A 740 -1.40 1.93 27.45
N VAL A 741 -1.36 3.18 27.90
CA VAL A 741 -0.43 3.67 28.92
C VAL A 741 -1.17 3.89 30.24
N PHE A 742 -0.60 3.33 31.31
CA PHE A 742 -1.16 3.44 32.65
C PHE A 742 -0.14 4.00 33.62
N SER A 743 -0.60 4.89 34.49
CA SER A 743 0.22 5.46 35.54
C SER A 743 -0.51 5.40 36.87
N ASN A 744 0.21 4.95 37.89
CA ASN A 744 -0.25 4.96 39.29
C ASN A 744 -1.58 4.22 39.53
N LEU A 745 -1.80 3.06 38.90
CA LEU A 745 -2.95 2.20 39.20
C LEU A 745 -2.78 1.57 40.59
N PRO A 746 -3.80 1.67 41.48
CA PRO A 746 -3.78 1.01 42.78
C PRO A 746 -3.73 -0.51 42.64
N PRO A 747 -3.31 -1.24 43.70
CA PRO A 747 -3.51 -2.68 43.77
C PRO A 747 -4.98 -3.08 43.57
N GLY A 748 -5.24 -4.04 42.69
CA GLY A 748 -6.61 -4.42 42.32
C GLY A 748 -6.65 -5.31 41.08
N GLN A 749 -7.87 -5.63 40.68
CA GLN A 749 -8.14 -6.34 39.42
C GLN A 749 -8.82 -5.39 38.47
N TYR A 750 -8.38 -5.38 37.22
CA TYR A 750 -8.85 -4.49 36.16
C TYR A 750 -9.12 -5.26 34.89
N THR A 751 -10.11 -4.81 34.14
CA THR A 751 -10.46 -5.35 32.82
C THR A 751 -10.13 -4.30 31.77
N LEU A 752 -9.03 -4.53 31.06
CA LEU A 752 -8.65 -3.72 29.91
C LEU A 752 -9.42 -4.17 28.67
N LEU A 753 -10.12 -3.26 28.05
CA LEU A 753 -10.78 -3.42 26.75
C LEU A 753 -10.04 -2.59 25.71
N VAL A 754 -9.73 -3.19 24.58
CA VAL A 754 -9.05 -2.53 23.46
C VAL A 754 -9.83 -2.78 22.19
N LYS A 755 -10.04 -1.77 21.38
CA LYS A 755 -10.60 -1.84 20.03
C LYS A 755 -9.85 -0.93 19.08
N TYR A 756 -9.99 -1.16 17.79
CA TYR A 756 -9.56 -0.22 16.77
C TYR A 756 -10.72 0.12 15.83
N ARG A 757 -10.60 1.25 15.17
CA ARG A 757 -11.47 1.71 14.09
C ARG A 757 -10.66 1.80 12.81
N ASN A 758 -11.14 1.18 11.74
CA ASN A 758 -10.57 1.33 10.42
C ASN A 758 -10.98 2.70 9.84
N ASN A 759 -10.03 3.60 9.65
CA ASN A 759 -10.29 4.96 9.14
C ASN A 759 -10.72 4.99 7.67
N MET A 760 -10.55 3.91 6.92
CA MET A 760 -10.98 3.80 5.51
C MET A 760 -12.50 3.67 5.38
N ASN A 761 -13.10 2.76 6.15
CA ASN A 761 -14.51 2.40 6.04
C ASN A 761 -15.32 2.74 7.29
N GLY A 762 -14.68 3.23 8.36
CA GLY A 762 -15.32 3.59 9.63
C GLY A 762 -15.73 2.41 10.50
N LYS A 763 -15.45 1.16 10.10
CA LYS A 763 -15.79 -0.03 10.89
C LYS A 763 -14.93 -0.13 12.13
N GLU A 764 -15.52 -0.57 13.23
CA GLU A 764 -14.82 -0.84 14.49
C GLU A 764 -14.66 -2.34 14.71
N SER A 765 -13.53 -2.73 15.31
CA SER A 765 -13.32 -4.12 15.74
C SER A 765 -14.16 -4.45 16.98
N GLU A 766 -14.42 -5.75 17.20
CA GLU A 766 -14.90 -6.21 18.49
C GLU A 766 -13.84 -5.93 19.55
N PRO A 767 -14.24 -5.49 20.78
CA PRO A 767 -13.28 -5.22 21.84
C PRO A 767 -12.58 -6.50 22.32
N GLN A 768 -11.25 -6.49 22.33
CA GLN A 768 -10.44 -7.52 22.98
C GLN A 768 -10.29 -7.22 24.47
N THR A 769 -10.32 -8.27 25.30
CA THR A 769 -10.30 -8.17 26.74
C THR A 769 -9.02 -8.76 27.31
N LEU A 770 -8.33 -8.01 28.18
CA LEU A 770 -7.19 -8.46 28.96
C LEU A 770 -7.44 -8.20 30.45
N LEU A 771 -7.33 -9.23 31.27
CA LEU A 771 -7.40 -9.08 32.74
C LEU A 771 -6.04 -8.66 33.27
N ILE A 772 -6.01 -7.63 34.12
CA ILE A 772 -4.81 -7.10 34.75
C ILE A 772 -5.00 -7.24 36.27
N GLN A 773 -4.01 -7.84 36.96
CA GLN A 773 -3.99 -7.94 38.40
C GLN A 773 -2.74 -7.25 38.94
N ILE A 774 -2.91 -6.19 39.74
CA ILE A 774 -1.83 -5.53 40.47
C ILE A 774 -1.84 -6.03 41.89
N THR A 775 -0.77 -6.72 42.33
CA THR A 775 -0.68 -7.32 43.63
C THR A 775 -0.41 -6.26 44.70
N PRO A 776 -1.05 -6.33 45.90
CA PRO A 776 -0.77 -5.40 46.97
C PRO A 776 0.62 -5.62 47.59
N PRO A 777 1.23 -4.60 48.19
CA PRO A 777 2.47 -4.77 48.94
C PRO A 777 2.27 -5.73 50.10
N TRP A 778 3.35 -6.45 50.52
CA TRP A 778 3.30 -7.48 51.55
C TRP A 778 2.66 -6.99 52.87
N TYR A 779 2.89 -5.72 53.24
CA TYR A 779 2.38 -5.10 54.45
C TYR A 779 0.85 -4.77 54.40
N LEU A 780 0.22 -4.88 53.29
CA LEU A 780 -1.25 -4.82 53.09
C LEU A 780 -1.87 -6.20 52.75
N SER A 781 -1.07 -7.27 52.89
CA SER A 781 -1.57 -8.63 52.71
C SER A 781 -2.40 -9.08 53.92
N ILE A 782 -3.30 -10.06 53.71
CA ILE A 782 -4.10 -10.66 54.79
C ILE A 782 -3.21 -11.20 55.94
N TRP A 783 -2.06 -11.75 55.59
CA TRP A 783 -1.09 -12.23 56.58
C TRP A 783 -0.45 -11.10 57.38
N ALA A 784 -0.19 -9.93 56.78
CA ALA A 784 0.28 -8.76 57.50
C ALA A 784 -0.78 -8.22 58.48
N TYR A 785 -2.04 -8.15 58.06
CA TYR A 785 -3.15 -7.76 58.95
C TYR A 785 -3.32 -8.76 60.13
N ILE A 786 -3.22 -10.07 59.89
CA ILE A 786 -3.23 -11.08 60.96
C ILE A 786 -2.02 -10.86 61.90
N PHE A 787 -0.85 -10.59 61.34
CA PHE A 787 0.34 -10.28 62.12
C PHE A 787 0.19 -8.99 62.94
N TYR A 788 -0.33 -7.93 62.37
CA TYR A 788 -0.65 -6.69 63.11
C TYR A 788 -1.68 -6.92 64.21
N PHE A 789 -2.73 -7.68 63.90
CA PHE A 789 -3.74 -8.06 64.92
C PHE A 789 -3.13 -8.84 66.06
N ILE A 790 -2.26 -9.81 65.80
CA ILE A 790 -1.53 -10.58 66.85
C ILE A 790 -0.65 -9.65 67.67
N ILE A 791 0.11 -8.73 67.03
CA ILE A 791 0.95 -7.76 67.77
C ILE A 791 0.07 -6.86 68.65
N ILE A 792 -1.03 -6.35 68.15
CA ILE A 792 -1.93 -5.54 68.96
C ILE A 792 -2.52 -6.33 70.13
N ALA A 793 -2.96 -7.56 69.87
CA ALA A 793 -3.48 -8.45 70.90
C ALA A 793 -2.44 -8.85 71.98
N LEU A 794 -1.12 -8.86 71.65
CA LEU A 794 -0.05 -9.10 72.57
C LEU A 794 0.38 -7.86 73.40
N LEU A 795 0.04 -6.67 72.85
CA LEU A 795 0.35 -5.38 73.51
C LEU A 795 -0.79 -4.88 74.42
N CYS A 796 -2.00 -5.40 74.24
CA CYS A 796 -3.13 -5.22 75.16
C CYS A 796 -3.19 -6.31 76.24
#